data_9efcb96681af2099e169757f91d611e7
#
_entry.id   9efcb96681af2099e169757f91d611e7
#
_cell.length_a   1.000
_cell.length_b   1.000
_cell.length_c   1.000
_cell.angle_alpha   90.00
_cell.angle_beta   90.00
_cell.angle_gamma   90.00
#
_symmetry.space_group_name_H-M   'P 1'
#
loop_
_entity.id
_entity.type
_entity.pdbx_description
1 polymer ?
#
loop_
_entity_poly.entity_id
_entity_poly.type
_entity_poly.pdbx_seq_one_letter_code
_entity_poly.pdbx_strand_id
1 'polypeptide(L)'
;MSRNVNTTFTLEKESASGARLGTIQFGERGKLQTPALFPAICIMTGPPGFGRQGSHYKYIKRAMCRDWRHNHFLTEILHFTDYMATKRSLDCWLKKPFQTWMDEMMRGGNVDTLDQGRMGDFDYERAEKPYENCFFLDSGGFKLLSNSDFSIEKFGYPTEPKSILELQTKMGGDIIASLDYPLAPLAYDTKSLVQLQNKSLENALWLLKAVDKRKGKEPKPLIYLAVHGVDYETAHDYTDRLLQKIDRLGTKYSAFGFAIGSLVPRRTNRGLVASIVKGVTDAIREHRNGFYSQKPVHAFGMSGDLIPTLVMLGVDTFDTNSFVQTGKNLKYILPARATDKSVRETRSIDELSADTLRMCGCRACKSYGSLIEPLKRLVRLERDKRHQVEGSARDLIKSEAYAFLSMHNLEIEFREIERVKAEIAKNTLNRYVLDYAQRSNNRGNLIRAYEAATGQIVPRPDGRRVSLNLTRDSFTIPDSYRPPEGKDILLLLPCSKDKPYKSARSHQAIRGAVPDLRVHVVTISGLYGPVPEELEEQPEVLFYDYVLSPEAKEQTEEVTRRVTDYLRRYGTNYKFIAAYVTGRAYRIVAKRALKAYGKGLLLPSDPKEQTSKEFLRYENVRELQQALLSPIAQKHRQDAQLALSM
;
A
#
# COMPACT_ATOMS: atom_id res chain seq x y z
N MET A 1 -20.06 -15.64 29.15
CA MET A 1 -18.92 -15.57 30.10
C MET A 1 -17.85 -14.69 29.49
N SER A 2 -17.58 -13.49 30.03
CA SER A 2 -16.48 -12.65 29.55
C SER A 2 -15.18 -13.30 30.03
N ARG A 3 -14.50 -14.00 29.14
CA ARG A 3 -13.15 -14.51 29.42
C ARG A 3 -12.22 -13.30 29.52
N ASN A 4 -11.50 -13.17 30.62
CA ASN A 4 -10.44 -12.17 30.80
C ASN A 4 -9.36 -12.43 29.73
N VAL A 5 -9.32 -11.61 28.72
CA VAL A 5 -8.33 -11.72 27.65
C VAL A 5 -7.22 -10.72 27.93
N ASN A 6 -6.17 -11.16 28.59
CA ASN A 6 -4.92 -10.43 28.65
C ASN A 6 -4.08 -10.88 27.45
N THR A 7 -3.76 -9.95 26.57
CA THR A 7 -2.86 -10.23 25.44
C THR A 7 -1.46 -9.74 25.81
N THR A 8 -0.48 -10.62 25.72
CA THR A 8 0.91 -10.31 26.07
C THR A 8 1.85 -10.72 24.94
N PHE A 9 3.02 -10.11 24.90
CA PHE A 9 4.12 -10.50 24.02
C PHE A 9 5.30 -10.99 24.85
N THR A 10 5.95 -12.05 24.40
CA THR A 10 7.18 -12.59 24.97
C THR A 10 8.23 -12.74 23.87
N LEU A 11 9.37 -12.11 24.04
CA LEU A 11 10.54 -12.31 23.18
C LEU A 11 11.22 -13.63 23.58
N GLU A 12 11.41 -14.54 22.63
CA GLU A 12 12.00 -15.86 22.85
C GLU A 12 13.46 -15.93 22.39
N LYS A 13 13.78 -15.26 21.28
CA LYS A 13 15.12 -15.24 20.71
C LYS A 13 15.37 -13.93 19.98
N GLU A 14 16.56 -13.41 20.12
CA GLU A 14 17.09 -12.32 19.29
C GLU A 14 18.41 -12.76 18.64
N SER A 15 18.54 -12.52 17.35
CA SER A 15 19.77 -12.82 16.62
C SER A 15 20.76 -11.65 16.69
N ALA A 16 22.02 -11.89 16.37
CA ALA A 16 23.06 -10.85 16.31
C ALA A 16 22.72 -9.72 15.30
N SER A 17 21.88 -9.99 14.32
CA SER A 17 21.39 -9.00 13.35
C SER A 17 20.21 -8.16 13.87
N GLY A 18 19.69 -8.46 15.06
CA GLY A 18 18.51 -7.80 15.62
C GLY A 18 17.17 -8.43 15.25
N ALA A 19 17.16 -9.48 14.42
CA ALA A 19 15.94 -10.22 14.09
C ALA A 19 15.46 -11.05 15.28
N ARG A 20 14.16 -11.11 15.47
CA ARG A 20 13.55 -11.65 16.68
C ARG A 20 12.54 -12.76 16.40
N LEU A 21 12.50 -13.74 17.28
CA LEU A 21 11.39 -14.70 17.40
C LEU A 21 10.69 -14.43 18.73
N GLY A 22 9.38 -14.40 18.74
CA GLY A 22 8.58 -14.19 19.92
C GLY A 22 7.20 -14.81 19.81
N THR A 23 6.40 -14.64 20.84
CA THR A 23 5.02 -15.16 20.90
C THR A 23 4.08 -14.10 21.46
N ILE A 24 2.99 -13.85 20.74
CA ILE A 24 1.83 -13.13 21.23
C ILE A 24 0.84 -14.15 21.78
N GLN A 25 0.58 -14.08 23.10
CA GLN A 25 -0.41 -14.89 23.80
C GLN A 25 -1.70 -14.08 23.95
N PHE A 26 -2.83 -14.52 23.40
CA PHE A 26 -4.12 -13.84 23.50
C PHE A 26 -5.09 -14.62 24.39
N GLY A 27 -4.87 -14.44 25.69
CA GLY A 27 -5.59 -15.14 26.75
C GLY A 27 -5.39 -16.64 26.69
N GLU A 28 -6.44 -17.41 26.98
CA GLU A 28 -6.47 -18.87 26.87
C GLU A 28 -6.82 -19.36 25.45
N ARG A 29 -7.19 -18.44 24.54
CA ARG A 29 -7.68 -18.79 23.20
C ARG A 29 -6.58 -19.27 22.27
N GLY A 30 -5.35 -18.79 22.43
CA GLY A 30 -4.27 -19.24 21.57
C GLY A 30 -3.03 -18.36 21.62
N LYS A 31 -2.09 -18.67 20.74
CA LYS A 31 -0.83 -17.98 20.58
C LYS A 31 -0.46 -17.80 19.12
N LEU A 32 0.27 -16.72 18.83
CA LEU A 32 0.79 -16.39 17.52
C LEU A 32 2.30 -16.20 17.60
N GLN A 33 3.04 -17.00 16.87
CA GLN A 33 4.50 -16.84 16.78
C GLN A 33 4.86 -15.69 15.83
N THR A 34 5.80 -14.86 16.25
CA THR A 34 6.35 -13.77 15.44
C THR A 34 7.73 -14.15 14.85
N PRO A 35 8.11 -13.60 13.68
CA PRO A 35 7.39 -12.62 12.86
C PRO A 35 6.03 -13.12 12.38
N ALA A 36 5.04 -12.22 12.32
CA ALA A 36 3.69 -12.57 11.89
C ALA A 36 3.07 -11.51 10.97
N LEU A 37 2.26 -11.97 10.01
CA LEU A 37 1.54 -11.14 9.07
C LEU A 37 0.05 -11.16 9.38
N PHE A 38 -0.56 -9.98 9.55
CA PHE A 38 -1.99 -9.81 9.67
C PHE A 38 -2.59 -9.42 8.31
N PRO A 39 -3.43 -10.25 7.69
CA PRO A 39 -4.23 -9.82 6.57
C PRO A 39 -5.13 -8.64 6.98
N ALA A 40 -4.95 -7.49 6.33
CA ALA A 40 -5.82 -6.34 6.53
C ALA A 40 -7.07 -6.52 5.67
N ILE A 41 -8.22 -6.67 6.31
CA ILE A 41 -9.50 -6.94 5.65
C ILE A 41 -10.61 -6.04 6.18
N CYS A 42 -11.49 -5.62 5.27
CA CYS A 42 -12.76 -5.04 5.65
C CYS A 42 -13.79 -6.18 5.82
N ILE A 43 -14.31 -6.32 7.03
CA ILE A 43 -15.19 -7.44 7.39
C ILE A 43 -16.56 -7.31 6.71
N MET A 44 -17.03 -6.09 6.48
CA MET A 44 -18.40 -5.80 6.11
C MET A 44 -18.69 -5.84 4.62
N THR A 45 -17.76 -5.39 3.81
CA THR A 45 -17.98 -5.29 2.36
C THR A 45 -16.72 -5.64 1.61
N GLY A 46 -16.88 -6.13 0.39
CA GLY A 46 -15.77 -6.20 -0.55
C GLY A 46 -15.30 -4.79 -0.94
N PRO A 47 -14.17 -4.69 -1.64
CA PRO A 47 -13.69 -3.42 -2.16
C PRO A 47 -14.77 -2.72 -3.00
N PRO A 48 -14.79 -1.39 -3.04
CA PRO A 48 -15.67 -0.66 -3.95
C PRO A 48 -15.54 -1.17 -5.40
N GLY A 49 -16.65 -1.35 -6.08
CA GLY A 49 -16.69 -1.83 -7.47
C GLY A 49 -16.84 -3.34 -7.65
N PHE A 50 -16.94 -4.12 -6.57
CA PHE A 50 -17.15 -5.58 -6.65
C PHE A 50 -18.58 -6.03 -6.31
N GLY A 51 -19.52 -5.12 -6.26
CA GLY A 51 -20.89 -5.41 -5.87
C GLY A 51 -21.02 -5.83 -4.39
N ARG A 52 -22.20 -6.28 -4.01
CA ARG A 52 -22.51 -6.67 -2.62
C ARG A 52 -21.76 -7.93 -2.14
N GLN A 53 -21.20 -8.70 -3.06
CA GLN A 53 -20.44 -9.93 -2.79
C GLN A 53 -18.98 -9.80 -3.25
N GLY A 54 -18.32 -8.71 -2.90
CA GLY A 54 -16.93 -8.48 -3.30
C GLY A 54 -15.96 -9.59 -2.88
N SER A 55 -14.79 -9.60 -3.50
CA SER A 55 -13.75 -10.61 -3.28
C SER A 55 -13.34 -10.75 -1.81
N HIS A 56 -13.34 -9.66 -1.03
CA HIS A 56 -13.06 -9.69 0.40
C HIS A 56 -14.08 -10.54 1.17
N TYR A 57 -15.36 -10.38 0.85
CA TYR A 57 -16.42 -11.15 1.47
C TYR A 57 -16.26 -12.65 1.20
N LYS A 58 -16.05 -13.04 -0.05
CA LYS A 58 -15.83 -14.45 -0.42
C LYS A 58 -14.53 -14.99 0.16
N TYR A 59 -13.49 -14.17 0.21
CA TYR A 59 -12.23 -14.51 0.86
C TYR A 59 -12.45 -14.78 2.35
N ILE A 60 -13.12 -13.88 3.07
CA ILE A 60 -13.43 -14.03 4.49
C ILE A 60 -14.24 -15.30 4.73
N LYS A 61 -15.32 -15.52 3.97
CA LYS A 61 -16.14 -16.71 4.04
C LYS A 61 -15.30 -17.98 3.95
N ARG A 62 -14.44 -18.08 2.95
CA ARG A 62 -13.62 -19.26 2.72
C ARG A 62 -12.47 -19.41 3.69
N ALA A 63 -11.78 -18.30 3.99
CA ALA A 63 -10.68 -18.30 4.94
C ALA A 63 -11.12 -18.66 6.35
N MET A 64 -12.33 -18.24 6.77
CA MET A 64 -12.85 -18.49 8.10
C MET A 64 -13.57 -19.83 8.23
N CYS A 65 -14.25 -20.31 7.17
CA CYS A 65 -15.17 -21.44 7.29
C CYS A 65 -14.57 -22.81 6.99
N ARG A 66 -13.49 -22.93 6.20
CA ARG A 66 -12.99 -24.25 5.81
C ARG A 66 -11.64 -24.62 6.39
N ASP A 67 -10.60 -23.88 6.08
CA ASP A 67 -9.25 -24.39 6.21
C ASP A 67 -8.25 -23.43 6.83
N TRP A 68 -8.66 -22.19 7.07
CA TRP A 68 -7.79 -21.11 7.48
C TRP A 68 -8.06 -20.64 8.91
N ARG A 69 -8.44 -21.56 9.75
CA ARG A 69 -8.75 -21.35 11.19
C ARG A 69 -7.63 -20.68 11.98
N HIS A 70 -6.45 -20.52 11.37
CA HIS A 70 -5.26 -19.96 12.00
C HIS A 70 -4.90 -18.57 11.48
N ASN A 71 -5.73 -17.96 10.64
CA ASN A 71 -5.44 -16.63 10.13
C ASN A 71 -5.87 -15.56 11.11
N HIS A 72 -4.91 -14.79 11.53
CA HIS A 72 -5.12 -13.61 12.32
C HIS A 72 -5.46 -12.45 11.40
N PHE A 73 -6.31 -11.52 11.84
CA PHE A 73 -6.79 -10.43 11.02
C PHE A 73 -6.48 -9.10 11.62
N LEU A 74 -6.27 -8.11 10.75
CA LEU A 74 -6.35 -6.70 11.09
C LEU A 74 -7.57 -6.08 10.40
N THR A 75 -8.31 -5.24 11.11
CA THR A 75 -9.25 -4.29 10.52
C THR A 75 -9.11 -2.93 11.18
N GLU A 76 -9.54 -1.88 10.46
CA GLU A 76 -9.40 -0.49 10.90
C GLU A 76 -10.75 0.06 11.34
N ILE A 77 -10.82 0.69 12.52
CA ILE A 77 -12.06 1.23 13.09
C ILE A 77 -12.69 2.28 12.17
N LEU A 78 -11.91 3.28 11.73
CA LEU A 78 -12.44 4.34 10.88
C LEU A 78 -12.86 3.80 9.50
N HIS A 79 -12.13 2.82 8.96
CA HIS A 79 -12.50 2.19 7.71
C HIS A 79 -13.75 1.33 7.86
N PHE A 80 -13.84 0.56 8.95
CA PHE A 80 -15.02 -0.24 9.28
C PHE A 80 -16.27 0.65 9.40
N THR A 81 -16.18 1.77 10.11
CA THR A 81 -17.31 2.70 10.29
C THR A 81 -17.72 3.40 8.98
N ASP A 82 -16.79 3.66 8.07
CA ASP A 82 -17.07 4.26 6.76
C ASP A 82 -18.04 3.40 5.92
N TYR A 83 -17.99 2.07 6.09
CA TYR A 83 -18.89 1.14 5.40
C TYR A 83 -20.24 0.96 6.08
N MET A 84 -20.45 1.51 7.28
CA MET A 84 -21.72 1.46 7.94
C MET A 84 -22.69 2.46 7.31
N ALA A 85 -23.85 1.98 6.88
CA ALA A 85 -24.87 2.85 6.32
C ALA A 85 -25.53 3.71 7.40
N THR A 86 -25.74 3.16 8.60
CA THR A 86 -26.48 3.78 9.70
C THR A 86 -25.87 3.49 11.06
N LYS A 87 -26.21 4.34 12.06
CA LYS A 87 -25.89 4.08 13.47
C LYS A 87 -26.43 2.72 13.93
N ARG A 88 -27.65 2.37 13.53
CA ARG A 88 -28.29 1.09 13.88
C ARG A 88 -27.45 -0.10 13.42
N SER A 89 -26.86 -0.04 12.23
CA SER A 89 -25.98 -1.10 11.73
C SER A 89 -24.71 -1.22 12.58
N LEU A 90 -24.11 -0.10 12.97
CA LEU A 90 -22.94 -0.09 13.86
C LEU A 90 -23.31 -0.64 15.24
N ASP A 91 -24.41 -0.17 15.84
CA ASP A 91 -24.88 -0.62 17.16
C ASP A 91 -25.16 -2.14 17.18
N CYS A 92 -25.64 -2.70 16.08
CA CYS A 92 -25.80 -4.15 15.93
C CYS A 92 -24.48 -4.89 16.07
N TRP A 93 -23.45 -4.43 15.36
CA TRP A 93 -22.11 -5.04 15.43
C TRP A 93 -21.47 -4.90 16.81
N LEU A 94 -21.74 -3.81 17.53
CA LEU A 94 -21.20 -3.53 18.86
C LEU A 94 -21.89 -4.26 20.01
N LYS A 95 -22.94 -5.06 19.73
CA LYS A 95 -23.64 -5.86 20.76
C LYS A 95 -22.78 -6.97 21.35
N LYS A 96 -21.84 -7.47 20.59
CA LYS A 96 -20.93 -8.57 20.99
C LYS A 96 -19.54 -8.32 20.44
N PRO A 97 -18.49 -8.87 21.10
CA PRO A 97 -17.16 -8.89 20.50
C PRO A 97 -17.13 -9.65 19.17
N PHE A 98 -16.24 -9.27 18.29
CA PHE A 98 -16.11 -9.87 16.96
C PHE A 98 -15.85 -11.38 17.03
N GLN A 99 -15.04 -11.85 17.98
CA GLN A 99 -14.80 -13.27 18.19
C GLN A 99 -16.09 -14.05 18.50
N THR A 100 -17.00 -13.45 19.27
CA THR A 100 -18.31 -14.07 19.57
C THR A 100 -19.18 -14.19 18.32
N TRP A 101 -19.20 -13.15 17.50
CA TRP A 101 -19.86 -13.19 16.19
C TRP A 101 -19.30 -14.30 15.31
N MET A 102 -17.96 -14.42 15.25
CA MET A 102 -17.31 -15.47 14.46
C MET A 102 -17.65 -16.88 14.98
N ASP A 103 -17.61 -17.08 16.30
CA ASP A 103 -17.99 -18.37 16.91
C ASP A 103 -19.43 -18.76 16.57
N GLU A 104 -20.36 -17.83 16.67
CA GLU A 104 -21.78 -18.08 16.36
C GLU A 104 -21.97 -18.39 14.87
N MET A 105 -21.33 -17.61 14.01
CA MET A 105 -21.37 -17.83 12.58
C MET A 105 -20.81 -19.20 12.19
N MET A 106 -19.71 -19.62 12.79
CA MET A 106 -19.07 -20.91 12.52
C MET A 106 -19.84 -22.12 13.07
N ARG A 107 -20.72 -21.90 14.06
CA ARG A 107 -21.61 -22.94 14.62
C ARG A 107 -22.96 -23.04 13.92
N GLY A 108 -23.17 -22.29 12.84
CA GLY A 108 -24.45 -22.25 12.11
C GLY A 108 -25.53 -21.44 12.82
N GLY A 109 -25.15 -20.46 13.62
CA GLY A 109 -26.05 -19.47 14.22
C GLY A 109 -26.70 -18.60 13.14
N ASN A 110 -27.95 -18.19 13.40
CA ASN A 110 -28.68 -17.33 12.50
C ASN A 110 -28.06 -15.93 12.49
N VAL A 111 -27.46 -15.52 11.39
CA VAL A 111 -26.79 -14.24 11.20
C VAL A 111 -27.75 -13.16 10.69
N ASP A 112 -29.02 -13.47 10.55
CA ASP A 112 -30.09 -12.58 10.03
C ASP A 112 -30.23 -11.25 10.77
N THR A 113 -29.63 -11.16 11.97
CA THR A 113 -29.63 -9.91 12.75
C THR A 113 -28.55 -8.93 12.34
N LEU A 114 -27.58 -9.32 11.50
CA LEU A 114 -26.41 -8.50 11.25
C LEU A 114 -26.61 -7.48 10.18
N ASP A 115 -27.42 -7.77 9.19
CA ASP A 115 -27.83 -6.75 8.25
C ASP A 115 -28.78 -7.27 7.16
N GLN A 116 -30.01 -6.86 7.18
CA GLN A 116 -30.87 -6.56 6.05
C GLN A 116 -30.39 -7.15 4.68
N GLY A 117 -30.00 -8.43 4.64
CA GLY A 117 -29.62 -9.13 3.42
C GLY A 117 -28.18 -8.95 2.93
N ARG A 118 -27.27 -8.31 3.69
CA ARG A 118 -25.87 -8.13 3.25
C ARG A 118 -24.93 -9.27 3.66
N MET A 119 -25.32 -10.08 4.64
CA MET A 119 -24.58 -11.26 5.08
C MET A 119 -25.35 -12.58 4.91
N GLY A 120 -26.53 -12.57 4.27
CA GLY A 120 -27.49 -13.67 4.24
C GLY A 120 -27.07 -14.97 3.55
N ASP A 121 -25.98 -14.98 2.79
CA ASP A 121 -25.57 -16.17 2.01
C ASP A 121 -24.31 -16.85 2.56
N PHE A 122 -24.09 -16.79 3.86
CA PHE A 122 -23.03 -17.55 4.46
C PHE A 122 -23.44 -19.01 4.69
N ASP A 123 -23.09 -19.91 3.79
CA ASP A 123 -23.02 -21.34 4.06
C ASP A 123 -21.84 -21.64 5.00
N TYR A 124 -22.10 -21.66 6.29
CA TYR A 124 -21.10 -22.05 7.28
C TYR A 124 -21.07 -23.56 7.40
N GLU A 125 -19.97 -24.18 7.03
CA GLU A 125 -19.68 -25.51 7.56
C GLU A 125 -19.50 -25.37 9.08
N ARG A 126 -20.24 -26.17 9.85
CA ARG A 126 -20.17 -26.19 11.31
C ARG A 126 -18.72 -26.39 11.74
N ALA A 127 -18.16 -25.41 12.43
CA ALA A 127 -16.85 -25.57 13.05
C ALA A 127 -17.01 -26.35 14.36
N GLU A 128 -16.25 -27.42 14.50
CA GLU A 128 -16.22 -28.21 15.73
C GLU A 128 -15.53 -27.48 16.89
N LYS A 129 -14.66 -26.51 16.59
CA LYS A 129 -13.86 -25.77 17.57
C LYS A 129 -14.21 -24.27 17.58
N PRO A 130 -14.06 -23.59 18.74
CA PRO A 130 -14.19 -22.15 18.83
C PRO A 130 -13.20 -21.41 17.89
N TYR A 131 -13.54 -20.17 17.55
CA TYR A 131 -12.66 -19.29 16.81
C TYR A 131 -11.48 -18.84 17.70
N GLU A 132 -10.27 -19.24 17.38
CA GLU A 132 -9.07 -19.07 18.20
C GLU A 132 -8.08 -18.06 17.62
N ASN A 133 -8.50 -17.22 16.67
CA ASN A 133 -7.61 -16.27 16.01
C ASN A 133 -7.43 -14.98 16.82
N CYS A 134 -6.25 -14.37 16.67
CA CYS A 134 -5.94 -13.07 17.20
C CYS A 134 -6.57 -11.97 16.32
N PHE A 135 -7.24 -11.02 16.93
CA PHE A 135 -7.93 -9.95 16.24
C PHE A 135 -7.26 -8.60 16.54
N PHE A 136 -6.65 -8.01 15.53
CA PHE A 136 -6.01 -6.71 15.61
C PHE A 136 -6.97 -5.61 15.12
N LEU A 137 -7.28 -4.65 15.99
CA LEU A 137 -8.09 -3.48 15.68
C LEU A 137 -7.22 -2.23 15.62
N ASP A 138 -6.86 -1.82 14.42
CA ASP A 138 -6.21 -0.53 14.20
C ASP A 138 -7.20 0.63 14.35
N SER A 139 -6.69 1.82 14.60
CA SER A 139 -7.49 3.04 14.68
C SER A 139 -8.08 3.46 13.33
N GLY A 140 -7.34 3.23 12.25
CA GLY A 140 -7.68 3.69 10.90
C GLY A 140 -7.14 5.08 10.57
N GLY A 141 -6.07 5.51 11.20
CA GLY A 141 -5.43 6.81 10.93
C GLY A 141 -5.09 7.04 9.45
N PHE A 142 -4.83 5.96 8.70
CA PHE A 142 -4.62 6.05 7.25
C PHE A 142 -5.84 6.62 6.50
N LYS A 143 -7.06 6.47 7.04
CA LYS A 143 -8.26 7.09 6.48
C LYS A 143 -8.18 8.61 6.57
N LEU A 144 -7.63 9.15 7.65
CA LEU A 144 -7.44 10.58 7.86
C LEU A 144 -6.37 11.17 6.93
N LEU A 145 -5.39 10.38 6.52
CA LEU A 145 -4.43 10.78 5.51
C LEU A 145 -5.07 10.98 4.12
N SER A 146 -6.03 10.11 3.78
CA SER A 146 -6.73 10.17 2.48
C SER A 146 -7.91 11.14 2.47
N ASN A 147 -8.47 11.43 3.63
CA ASN A 147 -9.61 12.34 3.84
C ASN A 147 -9.51 12.96 5.24
N SER A 148 -8.89 14.15 5.33
CA SER A 148 -8.68 14.87 6.59
C SER A 148 -9.99 15.23 7.32
N ASP A 149 -11.08 15.38 6.58
CA ASP A 149 -12.40 15.78 7.09
C ASP A 149 -13.28 14.57 7.46
N PHE A 150 -12.70 13.35 7.39
CA PHE A 150 -13.44 12.16 7.75
C PHE A 150 -13.82 12.17 9.24
N SER A 151 -15.11 11.94 9.51
CA SER A 151 -15.67 11.94 10.85
C SER A 151 -16.63 10.78 11.05
N ILE A 152 -16.64 10.25 12.28
CA ILE A 152 -17.61 9.23 12.73
C ILE A 152 -18.70 9.82 13.62
N GLU A 153 -18.82 11.14 13.70
CA GLU A 153 -19.83 11.84 14.51
C GLU A 153 -21.27 11.48 14.12
N LYS A 154 -21.51 11.18 12.83
CA LYS A 154 -22.82 10.68 12.36
C LYS A 154 -23.30 9.42 13.07
N PHE A 155 -22.40 8.69 13.73
CA PHE A 155 -22.71 7.50 14.53
C PHE A 155 -22.79 7.81 16.04
N GLY A 156 -22.61 9.07 16.44
CA GLY A 156 -22.60 9.50 17.85
C GLY A 156 -21.26 9.32 18.54
N TYR A 157 -20.19 9.16 17.78
CA TYR A 157 -18.82 9.06 18.28
C TYR A 157 -17.97 10.21 17.72
N PRO A 158 -17.45 11.12 18.55
CA PRO A 158 -16.42 12.06 18.10
C PRO A 158 -15.19 11.31 17.59
N THR A 159 -14.50 11.86 16.58
CA THR A 159 -13.26 11.26 16.05
C THR A 159 -12.09 11.60 16.99
N GLU A 160 -12.04 10.94 18.11
CA GLU A 160 -11.07 11.16 19.19
C GLU A 160 -10.59 9.83 19.82
N PRO A 161 -9.45 9.81 20.56
CA PRO A 161 -8.89 8.59 21.15
C PRO A 161 -9.87 7.81 22.03
N LYS A 162 -10.75 8.51 22.79
CA LYS A 162 -11.73 7.88 23.66
C LYS A 162 -12.76 7.07 22.88
N SER A 163 -13.31 7.63 21.83
CA SER A 163 -14.30 6.95 20.96
C SER A 163 -13.67 5.75 20.26
N ILE A 164 -12.44 5.90 19.74
CA ILE A 164 -11.72 4.80 19.10
C ILE A 164 -11.48 3.66 20.10
N LEU A 165 -10.99 3.95 21.30
CA LEU A 165 -10.79 2.93 22.35
C LEU A 165 -12.09 2.25 22.75
N GLU A 166 -13.20 2.99 22.84
CA GLU A 166 -14.51 2.43 23.12
C GLU A 166 -14.95 1.43 22.04
N LEU A 167 -14.82 1.80 20.78
CA LEU A 167 -15.15 0.94 19.64
C LEU A 167 -14.24 -0.29 19.59
N GLN A 168 -12.93 -0.12 19.73
CA GLN A 168 -11.97 -1.23 19.81
C GLN A 168 -12.30 -2.19 20.96
N THR A 169 -12.73 -1.68 22.10
CA THR A 169 -13.09 -2.50 23.25
C THR A 169 -14.40 -3.26 23.03
N LYS A 170 -15.44 -2.59 22.50
CA LYS A 170 -16.73 -3.22 22.20
C LYS A 170 -16.60 -4.30 21.12
N MET A 171 -15.75 -4.07 20.12
CA MET A 171 -15.47 -5.06 19.09
C MET A 171 -14.56 -6.20 19.56
N GLY A 172 -13.88 -6.05 20.69
CA GLY A 172 -13.08 -7.10 21.33
C GLY A 172 -11.72 -7.31 20.68
N GLY A 173 -10.98 -6.25 20.40
CA GLY A 173 -9.61 -6.35 19.90
C GLY A 173 -8.66 -6.98 20.91
N ASP A 174 -7.92 -7.99 20.49
CA ASP A 174 -6.81 -8.60 21.25
C ASP A 174 -5.57 -7.70 21.21
N ILE A 175 -5.37 -7.10 20.06
CA ILE A 175 -4.39 -6.06 19.80
C ILE A 175 -5.14 -4.81 19.36
N ILE A 176 -4.74 -3.66 19.88
CA ILE A 176 -5.29 -2.36 19.48
C ILE A 176 -4.17 -1.36 19.21
N ALA A 177 -4.40 -0.40 18.33
CA ALA A 177 -3.45 0.68 18.07
C ALA A 177 -4.02 2.05 18.48
N SER A 178 -3.15 2.97 18.86
CA SER A 178 -3.51 4.34 19.18
C SER A 178 -4.00 5.09 17.93
N LEU A 179 -4.95 6.02 18.11
CA LEU A 179 -5.35 6.92 17.02
C LEU A 179 -4.16 7.79 16.62
N ASP A 180 -3.82 7.72 15.34
CA ASP A 180 -2.66 8.38 14.76
C ASP A 180 -3.01 9.25 13.54
N TYR A 181 -2.06 10.10 13.18
CA TYR A 181 -2.13 10.95 12.01
C TYR A 181 -0.91 10.70 11.12
N PRO A 182 -1.00 9.78 10.16
CA PRO A 182 0.12 9.43 9.30
C PRO A 182 0.62 10.62 8.48
N LEU A 183 1.93 10.68 8.29
CA LEU A 183 2.60 11.77 7.59
C LEU A 183 2.63 11.51 6.09
N ALA A 184 2.05 12.43 5.30
CA ALA A 184 2.18 12.39 3.85
C ALA A 184 3.61 12.72 3.39
N PRO A 185 4.08 12.20 2.25
CA PRO A 185 5.37 12.59 1.70
C PRO A 185 5.32 14.05 1.24
N LEU A 186 6.18 14.89 1.79
CA LEU A 186 6.39 16.30 1.36
C LEU A 186 5.12 17.15 1.16
N ALA A 187 3.96 16.69 1.65
CA ALA A 187 2.69 17.41 1.49
C ALA A 187 2.52 18.56 2.49
N TYR A 188 3.31 18.54 3.55
CA TYR A 188 3.21 19.51 4.65
C TYR A 188 4.54 20.23 4.86
N ASP A 189 4.47 21.46 5.34
CA ASP A 189 5.65 22.14 5.87
C ASP A 189 6.11 21.48 7.19
N THR A 190 7.33 21.77 7.61
CA THR A 190 7.92 21.19 8.84
C THR A 190 7.06 21.43 10.08
N LYS A 191 6.41 22.59 10.17
CA LYS A 191 5.56 22.93 11.32
C LYS A 191 4.32 22.03 11.36
N SER A 192 3.67 21.83 10.23
CA SER A 192 2.51 20.94 10.13
C SER A 192 2.87 19.47 10.41
N LEU A 193 4.04 19.00 9.95
CA LEU A 193 4.53 17.66 10.26
C LEU A 193 4.72 17.47 11.77
N VAL A 194 5.37 18.42 12.44
CA VAL A 194 5.60 18.39 13.90
C VAL A 194 4.26 18.42 14.66
N GLN A 195 3.28 19.19 14.21
CA GLN A 195 1.94 19.21 14.82
C GLN A 195 1.25 17.86 14.73
N LEU A 196 1.28 17.18 13.57
CA LEU A 196 0.69 15.84 13.40
C LEU A 196 1.42 14.79 14.23
N GLN A 197 2.75 14.86 14.30
CA GLN A 197 3.55 14.00 15.17
C GLN A 197 3.17 14.19 16.64
N ASN A 198 3.10 15.42 17.14
CA ASN A 198 2.74 15.71 18.51
C ASN A 198 1.33 15.20 18.85
N LYS A 199 0.36 15.39 17.95
CA LYS A 199 -1.01 14.90 18.12
C LYS A 199 -1.06 13.38 18.21
N SER A 200 -0.32 12.67 17.36
CA SER A 200 -0.21 11.21 17.42
C SER A 200 0.45 10.74 18.72
N LEU A 201 1.51 11.43 19.17
CA LEU A 201 2.22 11.13 20.40
C LEU A 201 1.32 11.33 21.64
N GLU A 202 0.54 12.41 21.69
CA GLU A 202 -0.41 12.67 22.77
C GLU A 202 -1.51 11.61 22.81
N ASN A 203 -2.03 11.19 21.65
CA ASN A 203 -3.01 10.10 21.56
C ASN A 203 -2.43 8.76 22.04
N ALA A 204 -1.17 8.46 21.72
CA ALA A 204 -0.50 7.25 22.16
C ALA A 204 -0.35 7.21 23.69
N LEU A 205 0.09 8.32 24.30
CA LEU A 205 0.20 8.43 25.77
C LEU A 205 -1.17 8.40 26.43
N TRP A 206 -2.19 9.03 25.83
CA TRP A 206 -3.54 8.99 26.33
C TRP A 206 -4.07 7.55 26.37
N LEU A 207 -3.89 6.78 25.29
CA LEU A 207 -4.32 5.39 25.20
C LEU A 207 -3.65 4.54 26.29
N LEU A 208 -2.32 4.63 26.42
CA LEU A 208 -1.56 3.89 27.41
C LEU A 208 -2.09 4.19 28.83
N LYS A 209 -2.29 5.46 29.17
CA LYS A 209 -2.84 5.90 30.46
C LYS A 209 -4.29 5.44 30.67
N ALA A 210 -5.11 5.44 29.63
CA ALA A 210 -6.51 5.02 29.71
C ALA A 210 -6.63 3.52 29.99
N VAL A 211 -5.79 2.68 29.36
CA VAL A 211 -5.79 1.23 29.60
C VAL A 211 -5.11 0.85 30.92
N ASP A 212 -4.09 1.58 31.34
CA ASP A 212 -3.45 1.36 32.66
C ASP A 212 -4.43 1.57 33.81
N LYS A 213 -5.39 2.49 33.66
CA LYS A 213 -6.43 2.76 34.65
C LYS A 213 -7.54 1.71 34.74
N ARG A 214 -7.60 0.77 33.79
CA ARG A 214 -8.62 -0.30 33.78
C ARG A 214 -8.48 -1.20 34.97
N LYS A 215 -9.59 -1.51 35.63
CA LYS A 215 -9.65 -2.32 36.87
C LYS A 215 -10.42 -3.63 36.63
N GLY A 216 -10.06 -4.64 37.43
CA GLY A 216 -10.83 -5.88 37.53
C GLY A 216 -10.80 -6.74 36.26
N LYS A 217 -12.02 -7.12 35.78
CA LYS A 217 -12.21 -8.04 34.65
C LYS A 217 -12.22 -7.38 33.27
N GLU A 218 -11.91 -6.09 33.17
CA GLU A 218 -11.83 -5.43 31.86
C GLU A 218 -10.70 -6.04 31.00
N PRO A 219 -10.96 -6.28 29.70
CA PRO A 219 -9.94 -6.81 28.81
C PRO A 219 -8.71 -5.92 28.75
N LYS A 220 -7.54 -6.51 28.82
CA LYS A 220 -6.24 -5.84 28.69
C LYS A 220 -5.58 -6.27 27.38
N PRO A 221 -5.83 -5.56 26.26
CA PRO A 221 -5.27 -5.89 24.97
C PRO A 221 -3.77 -5.58 24.92
N LEU A 222 -3.04 -6.18 24.00
CA LEU A 222 -1.74 -5.65 23.60
C LEU A 222 -1.95 -4.32 22.88
N ILE A 223 -1.26 -3.26 23.33
CA ILE A 223 -1.41 -1.92 22.74
C ILE A 223 -0.22 -1.64 21.84
N TYR A 224 -0.47 -1.21 20.61
CA TYR A 224 0.54 -0.61 19.78
C TYR A 224 0.45 0.91 19.82
N LEU A 225 1.53 1.55 20.23
CA LEU A 225 1.70 3.00 20.24
C LEU A 225 2.27 3.43 18.89
N ALA A 226 1.52 4.26 18.15
CA ALA A 226 1.93 4.68 16.82
C ALA A 226 3.16 5.60 16.87
N VAL A 227 4.15 5.30 16.04
CA VAL A 227 5.37 6.08 15.85
C VAL A 227 5.53 6.50 14.40
N HIS A 228 6.00 7.73 14.15
CA HIS A 228 6.04 8.30 12.83
C HIS A 228 7.35 9.02 12.55
N GLY A 229 7.87 8.79 11.34
CA GLY A 229 9.00 9.54 10.80
C GLY A 229 8.92 9.63 9.27
N VAL A 230 9.68 10.54 8.71
CA VAL A 230 9.83 10.72 7.26
C VAL A 230 11.21 10.28 6.78
N ASP A 231 12.15 10.14 7.70
CA ASP A 231 13.52 9.66 7.54
C ASP A 231 14.01 9.03 8.85
N TYR A 232 15.30 8.66 8.90
CA TYR A 232 15.92 8.06 10.10
C TYR A 232 15.85 8.99 11.30
N GLU A 233 16.30 10.23 11.15
CA GLU A 233 16.44 11.21 12.22
C GLU A 233 15.09 11.55 12.84
N THR A 234 14.11 11.87 12.03
CA THR A 234 12.76 12.22 12.51
C THR A 234 12.05 11.03 13.17
N ALA A 235 12.29 9.80 12.68
CA ALA A 235 11.75 8.58 13.29
C ALA A 235 12.41 8.28 14.64
N HIS A 236 13.73 8.42 14.70
CA HIS A 236 14.51 8.26 15.94
C HIS A 236 14.08 9.27 17.00
N ASP A 237 14.10 10.57 16.67
CA ASP A 237 13.74 11.65 17.59
C ASP A 237 12.31 11.54 18.11
N TYR A 238 11.36 11.19 17.24
CA TYR A 238 9.98 10.98 17.66
C TYR A 238 9.88 9.83 18.65
N THR A 239 10.54 8.71 18.35
CA THR A 239 10.52 7.52 19.20
C THR A 239 11.15 7.81 20.55
N ASP A 240 12.32 8.43 20.60
CA ASP A 240 12.98 8.80 21.86
C ASP A 240 12.12 9.74 22.70
N ARG A 241 11.50 10.76 22.11
CA ARG A 241 10.55 11.65 22.81
C ARG A 241 9.36 10.89 23.38
N LEU A 242 8.83 9.90 22.66
CA LEU A 242 7.74 9.05 23.14
C LEU A 242 8.19 8.23 24.34
N LEU A 243 9.36 7.59 24.27
CA LEU A 243 9.94 6.79 25.35
C LEU A 243 10.20 7.60 26.61
N GLN A 244 10.79 8.79 26.50
CA GLN A 244 10.98 9.72 27.60
C GLN A 244 9.66 10.10 28.29
N LYS A 245 8.59 10.29 27.52
CA LYS A 245 7.27 10.62 28.09
C LYS A 245 6.61 9.40 28.73
N ILE A 246 6.81 8.19 28.22
CA ILE A 246 6.37 6.93 28.84
C ILE A 246 7.06 6.76 30.20
N ASP A 247 8.38 7.01 30.27
CA ASP A 247 9.12 6.97 31.57
C ASP A 247 8.53 7.93 32.59
N ARG A 248 8.25 9.17 32.19
CA ARG A 248 7.64 10.17 33.05
C ARG A 248 6.21 9.82 33.48
N LEU A 249 5.49 9.09 32.65
CA LEU A 249 4.13 8.63 32.95
C LEU A 249 4.12 7.60 34.08
N GLY A 250 5.20 6.82 34.26
CA GLY A 250 5.32 5.81 35.30
C GLY A 250 4.25 4.72 35.22
N THR A 251 3.79 4.36 34.00
CA THR A 251 2.77 3.35 33.81
C THR A 251 3.19 1.99 34.31
N LYS A 252 2.25 1.26 34.90
CA LYS A 252 2.43 -0.14 35.30
C LYS A 252 1.99 -1.09 34.17
N TYR A 253 1.35 -0.58 33.14
CA TYR A 253 0.91 -1.39 32.02
C TYR A 253 2.09 -1.84 31.16
N SER A 254 2.32 -3.16 31.13
CA SER A 254 3.48 -3.75 30.46
C SER A 254 3.18 -4.31 29.05
N ALA A 255 1.89 -4.56 28.71
CA ALA A 255 1.49 -5.16 27.43
C ALA A 255 1.33 -4.09 26.35
N PHE A 256 2.43 -3.42 25.98
CA PHE A 256 2.45 -2.48 24.87
C PHE A 256 3.68 -2.69 23.98
N GLY A 257 3.61 -2.19 22.77
CA GLY A 257 4.66 -2.16 21.78
C GLY A 257 4.55 -0.91 20.90
N PHE A 258 5.31 -0.88 19.83
CA PHE A 258 5.39 0.27 18.92
C PHE A 258 4.91 -0.11 17.52
N ALA A 259 4.12 0.75 16.87
CA ALA A 259 3.65 0.53 15.52
C ALA A 259 4.12 1.66 14.60
N ILE A 260 4.92 1.30 13.61
CA ILE A 260 5.55 2.25 12.70
C ILE A 260 4.57 2.60 11.59
N GLY A 261 4.06 3.82 11.63
CA GLY A 261 3.17 4.37 10.61
C GLY A 261 3.92 5.16 9.53
N SER A 262 3.17 5.76 8.61
CA SER A 262 3.69 6.60 7.51
C SER A 262 4.60 5.88 6.50
N LEU A 263 4.66 4.54 6.52
CA LEU A 263 5.50 3.75 5.62
C LEU A 263 4.86 3.55 4.24
N VAL A 264 3.53 3.36 4.19
CA VAL A 264 2.79 3.06 2.94
C VAL A 264 3.02 4.10 1.84
N PRO A 265 2.97 5.42 2.13
CA PRO A 265 3.25 6.43 1.11
C PRO A 265 4.69 6.39 0.56
N ARG A 266 5.62 5.75 1.28
CA ARG A 266 7.07 5.67 0.95
C ARG A 266 7.51 4.29 0.46
N ARG A 267 6.59 3.35 0.33
CA ARG A 267 6.87 1.93 0.07
C ARG A 267 7.65 1.64 -1.21
N THR A 268 7.65 2.52 -2.19
CA THR A 268 8.44 2.34 -3.42
C THR A 268 9.92 2.64 -3.20
N ASN A 269 10.26 3.49 -2.22
CA ASN A 269 11.63 3.74 -1.79
C ASN A 269 11.99 2.80 -0.61
N ARG A 270 12.37 1.56 -0.92
CA ARG A 270 12.68 0.52 0.06
C ARG A 270 13.81 0.93 1.03
N GLY A 271 14.81 1.65 0.52
CA GLY A 271 15.90 2.15 1.33
C GLY A 271 15.44 3.16 2.39
N LEU A 272 14.56 4.09 2.00
CA LEU A 272 13.98 5.06 2.95
C LEU A 272 13.10 4.37 3.99
N VAL A 273 12.27 3.40 3.59
CA VAL A 273 11.47 2.62 4.53
C VAL A 273 12.36 1.89 5.54
N ALA A 274 13.41 1.21 5.09
CA ALA A 274 14.35 0.54 5.99
C ALA A 274 15.06 1.53 6.93
N SER A 275 15.41 2.71 6.44
CA SER A 275 16.03 3.78 7.22
C SER A 275 15.10 4.31 8.33
N ILE A 276 13.81 4.54 8.02
CA ILE A 276 12.79 4.96 9.01
C ILE A 276 12.63 3.89 10.08
N VAL A 277 12.48 2.62 9.67
CA VAL A 277 12.33 1.49 10.62
C VAL A 277 13.58 1.37 11.50
N LYS A 278 14.77 1.53 10.92
CA LYS A 278 16.03 1.54 11.68
C LYS A 278 16.06 2.66 12.70
N GLY A 279 15.64 3.88 12.35
CA GLY A 279 15.57 5.00 13.32
C GLY A 279 14.70 4.68 14.52
N VAL A 280 13.52 4.06 14.31
CA VAL A 280 12.65 3.62 15.42
C VAL A 280 13.30 2.54 16.27
N THR A 281 13.86 1.50 15.64
CA THR A 281 14.43 0.36 16.38
C THR A 281 15.73 0.72 17.08
N ASP A 282 16.53 1.60 16.53
CA ASP A 282 17.74 2.13 17.19
C ASP A 282 17.35 2.96 18.42
N ALA A 283 16.40 3.89 18.31
CA ALA A 283 15.92 4.65 19.45
C ALA A 283 15.41 3.74 20.60
N ILE A 284 14.68 2.66 20.26
CA ILE A 284 14.22 1.67 21.26
C ILE A 284 15.40 0.96 21.94
N ARG A 285 16.46 0.61 21.18
CA ARG A 285 17.65 -0.07 21.70
C ARG A 285 18.55 0.83 22.52
N GLU A 286 18.67 2.08 22.12
CA GLU A 286 19.54 3.08 22.77
C GLU A 286 18.91 3.62 24.06
N HIS A 287 17.60 3.76 24.10
CA HIS A 287 16.90 4.33 25.25
C HIS A 287 17.07 3.45 26.50
N ARG A 288 17.64 4.02 27.57
CA ARG A 288 17.91 3.34 28.84
C ARG A 288 18.58 1.96 28.68
N ASN A 289 19.58 1.88 27.82
CA ASN A 289 20.32 0.64 27.51
C ASN A 289 19.40 -0.51 27.08
N GLY A 290 18.39 -0.22 26.25
CA GLY A 290 17.49 -1.23 25.69
C GLY A 290 16.36 -1.68 26.61
N PHE A 291 16.00 -0.89 27.62
CA PHE A 291 14.89 -1.23 28.52
C PHE A 291 13.59 -1.60 27.80
N TYR A 292 13.33 -0.98 26.64
CA TYR A 292 12.15 -1.26 25.83
C TYR A 292 12.40 -2.27 24.70
N SER A 293 13.59 -2.85 24.57
CA SER A 293 13.91 -3.80 23.51
C SER A 293 13.08 -5.09 23.54
N GLN A 294 12.48 -5.42 24.69
CA GLN A 294 11.58 -6.56 24.83
C GLN A 294 10.15 -6.30 24.29
N LYS A 295 9.85 -5.06 23.89
CA LYS A 295 8.54 -4.69 23.38
C LYS A 295 8.40 -5.05 21.90
N PRO A 296 7.21 -5.51 21.46
CA PRO A 296 7.01 -5.85 20.06
C PRO A 296 6.94 -4.60 19.17
N VAL A 297 7.40 -4.76 17.94
CA VAL A 297 7.37 -3.72 16.91
C VAL A 297 6.51 -4.19 15.74
N HIS A 298 5.58 -3.35 15.31
CA HIS A 298 4.71 -3.55 14.15
C HIS A 298 5.06 -2.56 13.03
N ALA A 299 4.96 -2.99 11.77
CA ALA A 299 5.13 -2.10 10.61
C ALA A 299 3.84 -2.08 9.78
N PHE A 300 3.12 -0.93 9.82
CA PHE A 300 1.85 -0.78 9.12
C PHE A 300 1.97 -0.83 7.60
N GLY A 301 1.11 -1.64 6.97
CA GLY A 301 0.92 -1.72 5.53
C GLY A 301 2.11 -2.27 4.76
N MET A 302 3.01 -3.00 5.42
CA MET A 302 4.23 -3.55 4.81
C MET A 302 4.07 -5.03 4.46
N SER A 303 4.53 -5.41 3.27
CA SER A 303 4.45 -6.78 2.77
C SER A 303 5.48 -7.07 1.69
N GLY A 304 5.54 -8.31 1.27
CA GLY A 304 6.27 -8.74 0.10
C GLY A 304 7.77 -8.79 0.30
N ASP A 305 8.49 -8.33 -0.71
CA ASP A 305 9.95 -8.48 -0.85
C ASP A 305 10.79 -7.72 0.20
N LEU A 306 10.18 -6.77 0.92
CA LEU A 306 10.87 -6.00 1.96
C LEU A 306 10.79 -6.65 3.36
N ILE A 307 9.83 -7.55 3.60
CA ILE A 307 9.64 -8.18 4.92
C ILE A 307 10.93 -8.76 5.51
N PRO A 308 11.75 -9.53 4.77
CA PRO A 308 12.97 -10.09 5.35
C PRO A 308 13.92 -9.02 5.91
N THR A 309 14.05 -7.88 5.22
CA THR A 309 14.87 -6.74 5.67
C THR A 309 14.30 -6.08 6.92
N LEU A 310 12.98 -5.89 6.98
CA LEU A 310 12.33 -5.28 8.15
C LEU A 310 12.38 -6.19 9.38
N VAL A 311 12.25 -7.51 9.18
CA VAL A 311 12.44 -8.49 10.26
C VAL A 311 13.88 -8.46 10.78
N MET A 312 14.87 -8.33 9.90
CA MET A 312 16.28 -8.18 10.29
C MET A 312 16.50 -6.94 11.16
N LEU A 313 15.70 -5.87 10.97
CA LEU A 313 15.70 -4.67 11.81
C LEU A 313 14.95 -4.83 13.15
N GLY A 314 14.28 -5.97 13.39
CA GLY A 314 13.59 -6.25 14.65
C GLY A 314 12.08 -5.98 14.62
N VAL A 315 11.47 -5.91 13.44
CA VAL A 315 10.00 -5.85 13.30
C VAL A 315 9.41 -7.24 13.53
N ASP A 316 8.42 -7.34 14.43
CA ASP A 316 7.78 -8.59 14.83
C ASP A 316 6.49 -8.87 14.07
N THR A 317 5.75 -7.82 13.71
CA THR A 317 4.44 -7.99 13.07
C THR A 317 4.24 -7.01 11.92
N PHE A 318 3.45 -7.44 10.96
CA PHE A 318 3.13 -6.71 9.74
C PHE A 318 1.64 -6.81 9.44
N ASP A 319 1.10 -5.86 8.70
CA ASP A 319 -0.21 -6.00 8.08
C ASP A 319 -0.14 -5.68 6.59
N THR A 320 -1.08 -6.25 5.84
CA THR A 320 -1.17 -5.98 4.42
C THR A 320 -2.55 -6.29 3.83
N ASN A 321 -2.94 -5.48 2.85
CA ASN A 321 -4.00 -5.83 1.90
C ASN A 321 -3.46 -6.09 0.48
N SER A 322 -2.13 -6.18 0.32
CA SER A 322 -1.47 -6.35 -0.99
C SER A 322 -1.93 -7.61 -1.72
N PHE A 323 -2.19 -8.68 -0.99
CA PHE A 323 -2.68 -9.95 -1.53
C PHE A 323 -4.00 -9.78 -2.29
N VAL A 324 -4.92 -8.95 -1.76
CA VAL A 324 -6.18 -8.60 -2.42
C VAL A 324 -5.94 -7.65 -3.60
N GLN A 325 -5.12 -6.61 -3.41
CA GLN A 325 -4.83 -5.66 -4.50
C GLN A 325 -4.13 -6.35 -5.67
N THR A 326 -3.24 -7.29 -5.39
CA THR A 326 -2.57 -8.12 -6.40
C THR A 326 -3.60 -9.00 -7.13
N GLY A 327 -4.49 -9.67 -6.40
CA GLY A 327 -5.59 -10.45 -6.97
C GLY A 327 -6.56 -9.62 -7.81
N LYS A 328 -6.92 -8.42 -7.32
CA LYS A 328 -7.76 -7.45 -8.02
C LYS A 328 -7.17 -6.99 -9.35
N ASN A 329 -5.83 -6.91 -9.42
CA ASN A 329 -5.12 -6.61 -10.66
C ASN A 329 -4.88 -7.85 -11.53
N LEU A 330 -5.56 -8.96 -11.24
CA LEU A 330 -5.45 -10.24 -11.96
C LEU A 330 -4.01 -10.75 -12.01
N LYS A 331 -3.28 -10.54 -10.92
CA LYS A 331 -1.90 -10.96 -10.77
C LYS A 331 -1.79 -12.08 -9.74
N TYR A 332 -0.89 -13.00 -10.02
CA TYR A 332 -0.59 -14.19 -9.25
C TYR A 332 0.86 -14.13 -8.77
N ILE A 333 1.09 -14.33 -7.48
CA ILE A 333 2.44 -14.40 -6.92
C ILE A 333 2.96 -15.81 -7.09
N LEU A 334 4.03 -15.98 -7.87
CA LEU A 334 4.65 -17.28 -8.06
C LEU A 334 5.28 -17.78 -6.75
N PRO A 335 5.08 -19.05 -6.40
CA PRO A 335 5.86 -19.66 -5.31
C PRO A 335 7.34 -19.68 -5.67
N ALA A 336 8.23 -19.44 -4.69
CA ALA A 336 9.66 -19.33 -4.92
C ALA A 336 10.27 -20.51 -5.71
N ARG A 337 9.77 -21.74 -5.47
CA ARG A 337 10.20 -22.94 -6.20
C ARG A 337 9.77 -22.97 -7.68
N ALA A 338 8.84 -22.09 -8.09
CA ALA A 338 8.39 -21.98 -9.49
C ALA A 338 9.10 -20.84 -10.23
N THR A 339 10.08 -20.20 -9.60
CA THR A 339 10.90 -19.15 -10.20
C THR A 339 12.35 -19.61 -10.31
N ASP A 340 13.00 -19.31 -11.41
CA ASP A 340 14.41 -19.67 -11.63
C ASP A 340 15.35 -19.03 -10.58
N LYS A 341 14.94 -17.89 -10.03
CA LYS A 341 15.74 -17.12 -9.07
C LYS A 341 15.41 -17.43 -7.61
N SER A 342 14.43 -18.29 -7.34
CA SER A 342 13.94 -18.58 -5.98
C SER A 342 13.57 -17.34 -5.16
N VAL A 343 13.06 -16.30 -5.82
CA VAL A 343 12.56 -15.05 -5.22
C VAL A 343 11.10 -14.83 -5.61
N ARG A 344 10.45 -13.91 -4.89
CA ARG A 344 9.08 -13.52 -5.20
C ARG A 344 9.00 -12.92 -6.61
N GLU A 345 8.10 -13.43 -7.41
CA GLU A 345 7.75 -12.92 -8.73
C GLU A 345 6.24 -12.85 -8.86
N THR A 346 5.75 -11.81 -9.51
CA THR A 346 4.31 -11.62 -9.74
C THR A 346 4.05 -11.60 -11.24
N ARG A 347 3.15 -12.47 -11.71
CA ARG A 347 2.76 -12.56 -13.12
C ARG A 347 1.29 -12.27 -13.32
N SER A 348 0.94 -11.85 -14.54
CA SER A 348 -0.44 -11.78 -14.98
C SER A 348 -1.04 -13.19 -15.03
N ILE A 349 -2.33 -13.30 -14.77
CA ILE A 349 -3.02 -14.58 -14.88
C ILE A 349 -2.95 -15.18 -16.29
N ASP A 350 -2.83 -14.34 -17.33
CA ASP A 350 -2.69 -14.79 -18.71
C ASP A 350 -1.43 -15.63 -18.95
N GLU A 351 -0.38 -15.38 -18.15
CA GLU A 351 0.91 -16.04 -18.25
C GLU A 351 0.98 -17.34 -17.45
N LEU A 352 -0.07 -17.67 -16.68
CA LEU A 352 -0.07 -18.89 -15.85
C LEU A 352 -0.35 -20.12 -16.72
N SER A 353 0.43 -21.16 -16.49
CA SER A 353 0.19 -22.51 -17.04
C SER A 353 -0.44 -23.42 -16.01
N ALA A 354 -1.06 -24.51 -16.45
CA ALA A 354 -1.54 -25.56 -15.57
C ALA A 354 -0.41 -26.15 -14.71
N ASP A 355 0.82 -26.19 -15.24
CA ASP A 355 1.99 -26.67 -14.50
C ASP A 355 2.37 -25.74 -13.34
N THR A 356 2.32 -24.43 -13.55
CA THR A 356 2.55 -23.44 -12.48
C THR A 356 1.62 -23.69 -11.30
N LEU A 357 0.35 -23.99 -11.56
CA LEU A 357 -0.65 -24.26 -10.54
C LEU A 357 -0.41 -25.57 -9.82
N ARG A 358 -0.04 -26.62 -10.55
CA ARG A 358 0.33 -27.91 -9.95
C ARG A 358 1.55 -27.78 -9.04
N MET A 359 2.55 -26.99 -9.45
CA MET A 359 3.74 -26.74 -8.63
C MET A 359 3.42 -25.99 -7.34
N CYS A 360 2.42 -25.12 -7.31
CA CYS A 360 2.09 -24.35 -6.12
C CYS A 360 1.65 -25.23 -4.95
N GLY A 361 0.75 -26.18 -5.19
CA GLY A 361 0.21 -27.09 -4.17
C GLY A 361 -0.51 -26.39 -3.00
N CYS A 362 -0.81 -25.08 -3.08
CA CYS A 362 -1.60 -24.40 -2.06
C CYS A 362 -3.07 -24.81 -2.13
N ARG A 363 -3.81 -24.61 -1.05
CA ARG A 363 -5.23 -24.97 -0.96
C ARG A 363 -6.06 -24.26 -2.03
N ALA A 364 -5.81 -22.98 -2.26
CA ALA A 364 -6.50 -22.22 -3.30
C ALA A 364 -6.26 -22.82 -4.69
N CYS A 365 -5.03 -23.16 -5.05
CA CYS A 365 -4.71 -23.77 -6.35
C CYS A 365 -5.34 -25.15 -6.49
N LYS A 366 -5.36 -25.96 -5.44
CA LYS A 366 -6.01 -27.28 -5.43
C LYS A 366 -7.52 -27.20 -5.60
N SER A 367 -8.17 -26.24 -4.91
CA SER A 367 -9.63 -26.11 -4.89
C SER A 367 -10.20 -25.34 -6.08
N TYR A 368 -9.44 -24.38 -6.63
CA TYR A 368 -9.94 -23.43 -7.61
C TYR A 368 -9.13 -23.36 -8.92
N GLY A 369 -8.19 -24.26 -9.11
CA GLY A 369 -7.38 -24.28 -10.33
C GLY A 369 -8.18 -24.39 -11.63
N SER A 370 -9.39 -25.00 -11.58
CA SER A 370 -10.33 -25.07 -12.70
C SER A 370 -10.90 -23.72 -13.15
N LEU A 371 -10.86 -22.69 -12.28
CA LEU A 371 -11.36 -21.34 -12.62
C LEU A 371 -10.37 -20.50 -13.44
N ILE A 372 -9.14 -20.95 -13.63
CA ILE A 372 -8.12 -20.17 -14.33
C ILE A 372 -8.44 -19.98 -15.80
N GLU A 373 -8.83 -21.02 -16.51
CA GLU A 373 -9.16 -20.89 -17.94
C GLU A 373 -10.41 -20.02 -18.18
N PRO A 374 -11.53 -20.18 -17.45
CA PRO A 374 -12.63 -19.21 -17.50
C PRO A 374 -12.19 -17.78 -17.23
N LEU A 375 -11.28 -17.58 -16.25
CA LEU A 375 -10.78 -16.27 -15.88
C LEU A 375 -9.89 -15.65 -16.96
N LYS A 376 -8.97 -16.41 -17.54
CA LYS A 376 -8.16 -15.97 -18.70
C LYS A 376 -9.05 -15.54 -19.86
N ARG A 377 -10.09 -16.32 -20.16
CA ARG A 377 -11.06 -15.99 -21.19
C ARG A 377 -11.76 -14.66 -20.90
N LEU A 378 -12.20 -14.45 -19.66
CA LEU A 378 -12.83 -13.20 -19.23
C LEU A 378 -11.89 -12.00 -19.38
N VAL A 379 -10.62 -12.13 -18.98
CA VAL A 379 -9.61 -11.07 -19.12
C VAL A 379 -9.39 -10.71 -20.60
N ARG A 380 -9.30 -11.71 -21.47
CA ARG A 380 -9.17 -11.49 -22.92
C ARG A 380 -10.39 -10.74 -23.48
N LEU A 381 -11.60 -11.15 -23.12
CA LEU A 381 -12.84 -10.49 -23.54
C LEU A 381 -12.91 -9.03 -23.07
N GLU A 382 -12.46 -8.73 -21.85
CA GLU A 382 -12.39 -7.35 -21.36
C GLU A 382 -11.37 -6.48 -22.12
N ARG A 383 -10.24 -7.06 -22.52
CA ARG A 383 -9.23 -6.35 -23.32
C ARG A 383 -9.72 -6.08 -24.75
N ASP A 384 -10.39 -7.04 -25.35
CA ASP A 384 -10.88 -6.90 -26.73
C ASP A 384 -12.09 -5.97 -26.88
N LYS A 385 -12.73 -5.57 -25.78
CA LYS A 385 -13.92 -4.68 -25.74
C LYS A 385 -15.06 -5.04 -26.71
N ARG A 386 -14.97 -6.17 -27.43
CA ARG A 386 -15.90 -6.55 -28.52
C ARG A 386 -17.06 -7.42 -28.03
N HIS A 387 -16.96 -7.97 -26.83
CA HIS A 387 -18.01 -8.85 -26.31
C HIS A 387 -18.43 -8.39 -24.93
N GLN A 388 -19.67 -7.96 -24.80
CA GLN A 388 -20.31 -7.77 -23.49
C GLN A 388 -20.73 -9.15 -22.99
N VAL A 389 -20.07 -9.62 -21.94
CA VAL A 389 -20.56 -10.78 -21.17
C VAL A 389 -21.69 -10.27 -20.27
N GLU A 390 -22.81 -10.96 -20.22
CA GLU A 390 -23.95 -10.59 -19.36
C GLU A 390 -23.52 -10.34 -17.91
N GLY A 391 -23.99 -9.22 -17.33
CA GLY A 391 -23.44 -8.62 -16.13
C GLY A 391 -23.35 -9.55 -14.91
N SER A 392 -24.37 -10.37 -14.65
CA SER A 392 -24.41 -11.26 -13.47
C SER A 392 -23.39 -12.40 -13.50
N ALA A 393 -23.22 -13.05 -14.66
CA ALA A 393 -22.25 -14.13 -14.82
C ALA A 393 -20.80 -13.60 -14.78
N ARG A 394 -20.57 -12.43 -15.37
CA ARG A 394 -19.28 -11.74 -15.34
C ARG A 394 -18.87 -11.36 -13.90
N ASP A 395 -19.77 -10.79 -13.14
CA ASP A 395 -19.49 -10.36 -11.76
C ASP A 395 -19.26 -11.57 -10.84
N LEU A 396 -19.96 -12.67 -11.06
CA LEU A 396 -19.75 -13.91 -10.33
C LEU A 396 -18.35 -14.50 -10.60
N ILE A 397 -17.97 -14.64 -11.88
CA ILE A 397 -16.65 -15.17 -12.27
C ILE A 397 -15.53 -14.27 -11.74
N LYS A 398 -15.66 -12.94 -11.88
CA LYS A 398 -14.71 -11.99 -11.30
C LYS A 398 -14.57 -12.16 -9.81
N SER A 399 -15.67 -12.21 -9.10
CA SER A 399 -15.68 -12.33 -7.65
C SER A 399 -15.01 -13.63 -7.18
N GLU A 400 -15.28 -14.76 -7.84
CA GLU A 400 -14.62 -16.05 -7.55
C GLU A 400 -13.12 -16.01 -7.86
N ALA A 401 -12.76 -15.41 -8.99
CA ALA A 401 -11.38 -15.28 -9.42
C ALA A 401 -10.55 -14.40 -8.47
N TYR A 402 -11.11 -13.28 -8.02
CA TYR A 402 -10.44 -12.42 -7.05
C TYR A 402 -10.30 -13.10 -5.69
N ALA A 403 -11.30 -13.85 -5.25
CA ALA A 403 -11.21 -14.64 -4.02
C ALA A 403 -10.11 -15.69 -4.13
N PHE A 404 -10.06 -16.44 -5.24
CA PHE A 404 -9.02 -17.42 -5.51
C PHE A 404 -7.61 -16.81 -5.49
N LEU A 405 -7.40 -15.73 -6.28
CA LEU A 405 -6.11 -15.07 -6.36
C LEU A 405 -5.69 -14.46 -5.02
N SER A 406 -6.64 -13.87 -4.29
CA SER A 406 -6.36 -13.31 -2.97
C SER A 406 -5.95 -14.39 -1.97
N MET A 407 -6.65 -15.52 -1.93
CA MET A 407 -6.31 -16.65 -1.07
C MET A 407 -4.95 -17.24 -1.41
N HIS A 408 -4.68 -17.45 -2.72
CA HIS A 408 -3.38 -17.94 -3.16
C HIS A 408 -2.26 -16.96 -2.79
N ASN A 409 -2.42 -15.68 -3.12
CA ASN A 409 -1.41 -14.67 -2.85
C ASN A 409 -1.10 -14.54 -1.35
N LEU A 410 -2.12 -14.63 -0.50
CA LEU A 410 -1.93 -14.62 0.95
C LEU A 410 -1.18 -15.85 1.45
N GLU A 411 -1.48 -17.03 0.92
CA GLU A 411 -0.76 -18.27 1.26
C GLU A 411 0.74 -18.14 0.94
N ILE A 412 1.10 -17.49 -0.18
CA ILE A 412 2.49 -17.24 -0.52
C ILE A 412 3.15 -16.25 0.44
N GLU A 413 2.43 -15.19 0.87
CA GLU A 413 2.92 -14.26 1.89
C GLU A 413 3.21 -14.99 3.22
N PHE A 414 2.33 -15.88 3.67
CA PHE A 414 2.56 -16.67 4.89
C PHE A 414 3.76 -17.61 4.77
N ARG A 415 3.92 -18.27 3.62
CA ARG A 415 5.10 -19.13 3.38
C ARG A 415 6.42 -18.36 3.44
N GLU A 416 6.41 -17.10 3.00
CA GLU A 416 7.57 -16.24 3.11
C GLU A 416 7.89 -15.91 4.58
N ILE A 417 6.87 -15.62 5.40
CA ILE A 417 7.04 -15.41 6.85
C ILE A 417 7.63 -16.67 7.52
N GLU A 418 7.11 -17.86 7.22
CA GLU A 418 7.63 -19.11 7.78
C GLU A 418 9.09 -19.36 7.35
N ARG A 419 9.44 -19.00 6.12
CA ARG A 419 10.82 -19.07 5.64
C ARG A 419 11.73 -18.13 6.43
N VAL A 420 11.30 -16.89 6.65
CA VAL A 420 12.05 -15.91 7.45
C VAL A 420 12.25 -16.41 8.88
N LYS A 421 11.24 -16.99 9.52
CA LYS A 421 11.37 -17.63 10.85
C LYS A 421 12.44 -18.72 10.85
N ALA A 422 12.43 -19.57 9.83
CA ALA A 422 13.43 -20.63 9.70
C ALA A 422 14.87 -20.08 9.54
N GLU A 423 15.03 -18.98 8.81
CA GLU A 423 16.34 -18.32 8.65
C GLU A 423 16.81 -17.64 9.95
N ILE A 424 15.89 -17.08 10.77
CA ILE A 424 16.22 -16.57 12.11
C ILE A 424 16.65 -17.72 13.03
N ALA A 425 15.90 -18.83 13.02
CA ALA A 425 16.24 -19.99 13.85
C ALA A 425 17.64 -20.54 13.57
N LYS A 426 18.07 -20.50 12.30
CA LYS A 426 19.40 -20.91 11.83
C LYS A 426 20.49 -19.85 11.98
N ASN A 427 20.15 -18.61 12.39
CA ASN A 427 21.03 -17.43 12.39
C ASN A 427 21.61 -17.08 11.00
N THR A 428 20.85 -17.32 9.93
CA THR A 428 21.27 -17.10 8.53
C THR A 428 20.50 -15.97 7.84
N LEU A 429 19.63 -15.27 8.57
CA LEU A 429 18.74 -14.27 7.96
C LEU A 429 19.48 -13.16 7.24
N ASN A 430 20.58 -12.64 7.80
CA ASN A 430 21.37 -11.57 7.16
C ASN A 430 21.86 -11.99 5.76
N ARG A 431 22.43 -13.20 5.67
CA ARG A 431 22.86 -13.76 4.37
C ARG A 431 21.66 -13.97 3.43
N TYR A 432 20.55 -14.50 3.96
CA TYR A 432 19.33 -14.69 3.18
C TYR A 432 18.81 -13.38 2.59
N VAL A 433 18.76 -12.29 3.37
CA VAL A 433 18.29 -10.97 2.91
C VAL A 433 19.18 -10.45 1.76
N LEU A 434 20.49 -10.55 1.89
CA LEU A 434 21.42 -10.12 0.85
C LEU A 434 21.28 -10.95 -0.43
N ASP A 435 21.26 -12.27 -0.31
CA ASP A 435 21.09 -13.19 -1.43
C ASP A 435 19.73 -12.97 -2.14
N TYR A 436 18.67 -12.75 -1.37
CA TYR A 436 17.35 -12.44 -1.89
C TYR A 436 17.36 -11.12 -2.67
N ALA A 437 17.94 -10.06 -2.10
CA ALA A 437 18.03 -8.75 -2.73
C ALA A 437 18.81 -8.81 -4.05
N GLN A 438 19.92 -9.55 -4.10
CA GLN A 438 20.77 -9.69 -5.29
C GLN A 438 20.08 -10.43 -6.44
N ARG A 439 19.22 -11.42 -6.13
CA ARG A 439 18.47 -12.22 -7.12
C ARG A 439 17.16 -11.61 -7.56
N SER A 440 16.62 -10.67 -6.78
CA SER A 440 15.32 -10.04 -7.05
C SER A 440 15.32 -9.22 -8.33
N ASN A 441 14.16 -9.19 -9.00
CA ASN A 441 13.92 -8.25 -10.09
C ASN A 441 13.93 -6.78 -9.62
N ASN A 442 13.70 -6.55 -8.31
CA ASN A 442 13.78 -5.24 -7.66
C ASN A 442 15.14 -5.02 -6.94
N ARG A 443 16.21 -5.62 -7.50
CA ARG A 443 17.55 -5.70 -6.92
C ARG A 443 18.06 -4.36 -6.39
N GLY A 444 18.03 -3.31 -7.20
CA GLY A 444 18.59 -2.00 -6.82
C GLY A 444 17.96 -1.43 -5.56
N ASN A 445 16.65 -1.54 -5.45
CA ASN A 445 15.86 -1.01 -4.33
C ASN A 445 16.03 -1.84 -3.06
N LEU A 446 16.10 -3.18 -3.19
CA LEU A 446 16.30 -4.08 -2.04
C LEU A 446 17.74 -4.04 -1.52
N ILE A 447 18.74 -3.88 -2.38
CA ILE A 447 20.12 -3.64 -1.95
C ILE A 447 20.21 -2.34 -1.15
N ARG A 448 19.56 -1.26 -1.59
CA ARG A 448 19.51 -0.01 -0.82
C ARG A 448 18.85 -0.20 0.55
N ALA A 449 17.80 -1.02 0.63
CA ALA A 449 17.16 -1.35 1.90
C ALA A 449 18.11 -2.13 2.83
N TYR A 450 18.87 -3.09 2.28
CA TYR A 450 19.87 -3.83 3.02
C TYR A 450 21.01 -2.91 3.52
N GLU A 451 21.52 -2.04 2.64
CA GLU A 451 22.55 -1.04 2.99
C GLU A 451 22.06 -0.09 4.10
N ALA A 452 20.82 0.41 4.01
CA ALA A 452 20.22 1.24 5.04
C ALA A 452 20.06 0.51 6.39
N ALA A 453 19.70 -0.78 6.34
CA ALA A 453 19.52 -1.59 7.53
C ALA A 453 20.83 -1.93 8.23
N THR A 454 21.88 -2.25 7.47
CA THR A 454 23.14 -2.80 8.01
C THR A 454 24.27 -1.79 8.09
N GLY A 455 24.20 -0.68 7.35
CA GLY A 455 25.33 0.22 7.12
C GLY A 455 26.40 -0.35 6.18
N GLN A 456 26.27 -1.60 5.73
CA GLN A 456 27.22 -2.25 4.83
C GLN A 456 26.95 -1.82 3.38
N ILE A 457 28.02 -1.50 2.65
CA ILE A 457 27.93 -1.14 1.25
C ILE A 457 28.09 -2.39 0.39
N VAL A 458 27.10 -2.65 -0.45
CA VAL A 458 27.13 -3.74 -1.43
C VAL A 458 27.77 -3.23 -2.72
N PRO A 459 28.89 -3.82 -3.18
CA PRO A 459 29.52 -3.41 -4.43
C PRO A 459 28.55 -3.50 -5.63
N ARG A 460 28.55 -2.49 -6.48
CA ARG A 460 27.72 -2.42 -7.70
C ARG A 460 28.61 -2.38 -8.93
N PRO A 461 28.18 -3.02 -10.02
CA PRO A 461 28.97 -3.04 -11.25
C PRO A 461 29.26 -1.65 -11.84
N ASP A 462 28.34 -0.70 -11.65
CA ASP A 462 28.41 0.67 -12.21
C ASP A 462 28.96 1.72 -11.23
N GLY A 463 29.26 1.34 -9.99
CA GLY A 463 29.79 2.25 -8.97
C GLY A 463 28.86 3.38 -8.50
N ARG A 464 27.64 3.51 -9.05
CA ARG A 464 26.72 4.62 -8.75
C ARG A 464 26.02 4.43 -7.41
N ARG A 465 25.95 5.50 -6.64
CA ARG A 465 25.18 5.58 -5.39
C ARG A 465 24.04 6.57 -5.56
N VAL A 466 22.87 6.20 -5.09
CA VAL A 466 21.69 7.09 -5.04
C VAL A 466 21.38 7.40 -3.60
N SER A 467 21.18 8.67 -3.29
CA SER A 467 20.79 9.09 -1.93
C SER A 467 19.51 8.40 -1.48
N LEU A 468 19.41 8.06 -0.20
CA LEU A 468 18.17 7.57 0.41
C LEU A 468 17.14 8.69 0.50
N ASN A 469 17.58 9.90 0.83
CA ASN A 469 16.75 11.10 0.86
C ASN A 469 16.76 11.79 -0.49
N LEU A 470 15.77 11.47 -1.33
CA LEU A 470 15.57 12.12 -2.61
C LEU A 470 14.77 13.40 -2.40
N THR A 471 15.41 14.53 -2.68
CA THR A 471 14.82 15.86 -2.64
C THR A 471 14.45 16.32 -4.05
N ARG A 472 13.77 17.45 -4.16
CA ARG A 472 13.43 18.09 -5.45
C ARG A 472 14.66 18.40 -6.33
N ASP A 473 15.85 18.47 -5.75
CA ASP A 473 17.10 18.79 -6.46
C ASP A 473 17.97 17.55 -6.75
N SER A 474 17.51 16.37 -6.35
CA SER A 474 18.20 15.10 -6.62
C SER A 474 18.21 14.73 -8.10
N PHE A 475 17.30 15.28 -8.89
CA PHE A 475 17.25 15.12 -10.35
C PHE A 475 17.10 16.47 -11.03
N THR A 476 17.93 16.70 -12.03
CA THR A 476 17.84 17.84 -12.94
C THR A 476 18.11 17.36 -14.37
N ILE A 477 17.46 18.00 -15.33
CA ILE A 477 17.74 17.75 -16.75
C ILE A 477 19.11 18.33 -17.05
N PRO A 478 20.09 17.52 -17.56
CA PRO A 478 21.43 17.98 -17.85
C PRO A 478 21.43 19.15 -18.85
N ASP A 479 22.39 20.07 -18.73
CA ASP A 479 22.51 21.17 -19.66
C ASP A 479 22.83 20.74 -21.10
N SER A 480 23.47 19.58 -21.24
CA SER A 480 23.75 18.94 -22.53
C SER A 480 22.54 18.27 -23.17
N TYR A 481 21.41 18.11 -22.42
CA TYR A 481 20.21 17.47 -22.95
C TYR A 481 19.66 18.25 -24.15
N ARG A 482 19.25 17.49 -25.15
CA ARG A 482 18.49 17.99 -26.32
C ARG A 482 17.33 17.06 -26.58
N PRO A 483 16.12 17.58 -26.88
CA PRO A 483 15.00 16.77 -27.31
C PRO A 483 15.38 15.93 -28.54
N PRO A 484 14.86 14.71 -28.65
CA PRO A 484 15.17 13.83 -29.77
C PRO A 484 14.78 14.42 -31.12
N GLU A 485 15.65 14.26 -32.11
CA GLU A 485 15.36 14.66 -33.49
C GLU A 485 14.16 13.89 -34.06
N GLY A 486 13.39 14.55 -34.95
CA GLY A 486 12.20 13.97 -35.57
C GLY A 486 10.96 13.97 -34.69
N LYS A 487 11.06 14.35 -33.41
CA LYS A 487 9.92 14.50 -32.51
C LYS A 487 9.44 15.93 -32.45
N ASP A 488 8.39 16.24 -33.20
CA ASP A 488 7.84 17.59 -33.32
C ASP A 488 6.51 17.82 -32.55
N ILE A 489 6.04 16.81 -31.83
CA ILE A 489 4.86 16.86 -30.96
C ILE A 489 5.27 16.59 -29.52
N LEU A 490 5.07 17.55 -28.62
CA LEU A 490 5.28 17.35 -27.18
C LEU A 490 3.98 16.93 -26.50
N LEU A 491 4.02 15.80 -25.81
CA LEU A 491 2.92 15.31 -24.98
C LEU A 491 3.35 15.27 -23.50
N LEU A 492 2.81 16.18 -22.70
CA LEU A 492 3.00 16.19 -21.26
C LEU A 492 2.00 15.23 -20.60
N LEU A 493 2.48 14.26 -19.83
CA LEU A 493 1.66 13.31 -19.06
C LEU A 493 1.91 13.46 -17.56
N PRO A 494 0.93 13.15 -16.68
CA PRO A 494 1.16 13.14 -15.24
C PRO A 494 2.05 11.96 -14.85
N CYS A 495 2.75 12.04 -13.72
CA CYS A 495 3.52 10.92 -13.22
C CYS A 495 2.65 9.70 -12.89
N SER A 496 3.27 8.54 -12.87
CA SER A 496 2.69 7.28 -12.43
C SER A 496 3.43 6.75 -11.22
N LYS A 497 2.74 5.91 -10.44
CA LYS A 497 3.36 5.17 -9.35
C LYS A 497 4.38 4.15 -9.85
N ASP A 498 4.07 3.48 -10.97
CA ASP A 498 4.97 2.51 -11.59
C ASP A 498 6.04 3.25 -12.40
N LYS A 499 7.30 2.81 -12.27
CA LYS A 499 8.46 3.41 -12.93
C LYS A 499 9.36 2.32 -13.53
N PRO A 500 10.04 2.57 -14.64
CA PRO A 500 10.00 3.82 -15.43
C PRO A 500 8.59 4.09 -15.93
N TYR A 501 8.21 5.35 -16.16
CA TYR A 501 6.83 5.73 -16.51
C TYR A 501 6.32 5.05 -17.78
N LYS A 502 7.19 4.83 -18.77
CA LYS A 502 6.86 4.11 -20.01
C LYS A 502 6.34 2.69 -19.77
N SER A 503 6.68 2.06 -18.63
CA SER A 503 6.19 0.73 -18.27
C SER A 503 4.86 0.77 -17.49
N ALA A 504 4.43 1.94 -17.04
CA ALA A 504 3.18 2.10 -16.34
C ALA A 504 1.97 1.85 -17.26
N ARG A 505 0.99 1.07 -16.79
CA ARG A 505 -0.21 0.72 -17.56
C ARG A 505 -0.94 1.93 -18.16
N SER A 506 -1.03 3.02 -17.41
CA SER A 506 -1.67 4.26 -17.86
C SER A 506 -0.90 4.90 -19.03
N HIS A 507 0.43 4.97 -18.92
CA HIS A 507 1.28 5.52 -19.97
C HIS A 507 1.30 4.62 -21.22
N GLN A 508 1.38 3.30 -21.02
CA GLN A 508 1.28 2.34 -22.15
C GLN A 508 -0.04 2.45 -22.89
N ALA A 509 -1.15 2.63 -22.16
CA ALA A 509 -2.47 2.79 -22.79
C ALA A 509 -2.56 4.09 -23.63
N ILE A 510 -2.00 5.20 -23.14
CA ILE A 510 -1.95 6.46 -23.89
C ILE A 510 -1.00 6.36 -25.09
N ARG A 511 0.19 5.78 -24.93
CA ARG A 511 1.14 5.54 -26.02
C ARG A 511 0.52 4.64 -27.11
N GLY A 512 -0.21 3.59 -26.71
CA GLY A 512 -0.96 2.73 -27.64
C GLY A 512 -2.14 3.42 -28.32
N ALA A 513 -2.73 4.42 -27.67
CA ALA A 513 -3.80 5.22 -28.27
C ALA A 513 -3.27 6.28 -29.26
N VAL A 514 -1.98 6.66 -29.12
CA VAL A 514 -1.29 7.65 -29.96
C VAL A 514 0.05 7.08 -30.43
N PRO A 515 0.04 6.08 -31.32
CA PRO A 515 1.24 5.37 -31.73
C PRO A 515 2.02 6.11 -32.85
N ASP A 516 2.31 7.40 -32.64
CA ASP A 516 3.08 8.20 -33.60
C ASP A 516 4.51 8.41 -33.10
N LEU A 517 5.49 8.06 -33.92
CA LEU A 517 6.92 8.17 -33.61
C LEU A 517 7.39 9.61 -33.41
N ARG A 518 6.62 10.61 -33.90
CA ARG A 518 6.93 12.04 -33.71
C ARG A 518 6.53 12.58 -32.35
N VAL A 519 5.78 11.79 -31.57
CA VAL A 519 5.38 12.22 -30.23
C VAL A 519 6.54 12.01 -29.26
N HIS A 520 6.97 13.09 -28.64
CA HIS A 520 7.88 13.09 -27.50
C HIS A 520 7.08 13.17 -26.21
N VAL A 521 7.25 12.19 -25.32
CA VAL A 521 6.56 12.17 -24.04
C VAL A 521 7.47 12.74 -22.95
N VAL A 522 6.96 13.73 -22.24
CA VAL A 522 7.60 14.27 -21.03
C VAL A 522 6.65 14.12 -19.87
N THR A 523 7.08 13.44 -18.83
CA THR A 523 6.26 13.19 -17.65
C THR A 523 6.41 14.33 -16.65
N ILE A 524 5.30 14.89 -16.16
CA ILE A 524 5.29 15.86 -15.06
C ILE A 524 5.41 15.06 -13.76
N SER A 525 6.62 14.97 -13.21
CA SER A 525 6.87 14.41 -11.88
C SER A 525 6.36 15.38 -10.81
N GLY A 526 5.72 14.84 -9.79
CA GLY A 526 5.29 15.66 -8.64
C GLY A 526 6.46 16.19 -7.80
N LEU A 527 7.62 15.54 -7.87
CA LEU A 527 8.82 15.94 -7.13
C LEU A 527 9.75 16.80 -7.99
N TYR A 528 10.03 16.37 -9.22
CA TYR A 528 11.09 16.93 -10.04
C TYR A 528 10.62 17.92 -11.12
N GLY A 529 9.32 17.95 -11.42
CA GLY A 529 8.81 18.68 -12.59
C GLY A 529 8.95 17.83 -13.86
N PRO A 530 9.48 18.38 -14.96
CA PRO A 530 9.53 17.67 -16.22
C PRO A 530 10.59 16.56 -16.22
N VAL A 531 10.22 15.37 -16.64
CA VAL A 531 11.10 14.22 -16.85
C VAL A 531 10.90 13.72 -18.27
N PRO A 532 11.84 13.99 -19.19
CA PRO A 532 11.84 13.43 -20.54
C PRO A 532 11.94 11.90 -20.54
N GLU A 533 11.32 11.26 -21.54
CA GLU A 533 11.27 9.78 -21.60
C GLU A 533 12.66 9.12 -21.68
N GLU A 534 13.67 9.81 -22.19
CA GLU A 534 15.06 9.35 -22.26
C GLU A 534 15.73 9.31 -20.86
N LEU A 535 15.21 10.08 -19.91
CA LEU A 535 15.78 10.20 -18.56
C LEU A 535 14.97 9.42 -17.50
N GLU A 536 13.89 8.74 -17.88
CA GLU A 536 13.03 8.00 -16.94
C GLU A 536 13.74 6.85 -16.19
N GLU A 537 14.82 6.32 -16.75
CA GLU A 537 15.57 5.20 -16.16
C GLU A 537 16.68 5.65 -15.21
N GLN A 538 16.84 6.96 -15.01
CA GLN A 538 17.78 7.45 -14.01
C GLN A 538 17.37 6.99 -12.61
N PRO A 539 18.31 6.56 -11.76
CA PRO A 539 18.00 6.01 -10.45
C PRO A 539 17.18 6.95 -9.56
N GLU A 540 17.43 8.25 -9.63
CA GLU A 540 16.68 9.27 -8.88
C GLU A 540 15.22 9.28 -9.30
N VAL A 541 14.93 9.09 -10.58
CA VAL A 541 13.58 9.02 -11.13
C VAL A 541 12.91 7.69 -10.78
N LEU A 542 13.65 6.58 -10.79
CA LEU A 542 13.11 5.26 -10.48
C LEU A 542 12.71 5.09 -9.01
N PHE A 543 13.44 5.75 -8.09
CA PHE A 543 13.35 5.44 -6.66
C PHE A 543 12.63 6.47 -5.81
N TYR A 544 12.24 7.64 -6.35
CA TYR A 544 11.44 8.56 -5.55
C TYR A 544 9.99 8.07 -5.42
N ASP A 545 9.36 8.42 -4.29
CA ASP A 545 7.95 8.14 -4.04
C ASP A 545 7.27 9.42 -3.53
N TYR A 546 6.71 10.17 -4.46
CA TYR A 546 6.00 11.41 -4.16
C TYR A 546 4.81 11.58 -5.10
N VAL A 547 3.65 11.89 -4.53
CA VAL A 547 2.43 12.25 -5.27
C VAL A 547 2.10 13.70 -4.98
N LEU A 548 2.00 14.51 -6.03
CA LEU A 548 1.64 15.91 -5.89
C LEU A 548 0.19 16.06 -5.40
N SER A 549 0.03 16.69 -4.24
CA SER A 549 -1.27 17.03 -3.67
C SER A 549 -1.66 18.47 -4.05
N PRO A 550 -2.96 18.75 -4.28
CA PRO A 550 -3.45 20.12 -4.51
C PRO A 550 -3.18 21.07 -3.34
N GLU A 551 -3.07 20.53 -2.12
CA GLU A 551 -2.80 21.26 -0.88
C GLU A 551 -1.32 21.67 -0.74
N ALA A 552 -0.41 20.97 -1.43
CA ALA A 552 1.02 21.26 -1.44
C ALA A 552 1.34 22.47 -2.35
N LYS A 553 0.97 23.66 -1.93
CA LYS A 553 1.05 24.89 -2.74
C LYS A 553 2.47 25.20 -3.19
N GLU A 554 3.43 25.22 -2.27
CA GLU A 554 4.85 25.49 -2.56
C GLU A 554 5.40 24.49 -3.60
N GLN A 555 5.14 23.20 -3.42
CA GLN A 555 5.60 22.18 -4.36
C GLN A 555 4.89 22.29 -5.72
N THR A 556 3.61 22.65 -5.73
CA THR A 556 2.86 22.89 -6.97
C THR A 556 3.44 24.08 -7.74
N GLU A 557 3.84 25.15 -7.05
CA GLU A 557 4.49 26.32 -7.64
C GLU A 557 5.86 25.96 -8.20
N GLU A 558 6.68 25.24 -7.45
CA GLU A 558 8.00 24.80 -7.91
C GLU A 558 7.92 23.88 -9.13
N VAL A 559 7.03 22.88 -9.12
CA VAL A 559 6.81 22.01 -10.28
C VAL A 559 6.31 22.81 -11.48
N THR A 560 5.42 23.79 -11.26
CA THR A 560 4.94 24.69 -12.32
C THR A 560 6.08 25.51 -12.91
N ARG A 561 6.94 26.07 -12.08
CA ARG A 561 8.13 26.82 -12.52
C ARG A 561 9.03 25.94 -13.39
N ARG A 562 9.40 24.74 -12.93
CA ARG A 562 10.27 23.82 -13.66
C ARG A 562 9.68 23.37 -15.00
N VAL A 563 8.38 23.11 -15.06
CA VAL A 563 7.70 22.77 -16.33
C VAL A 563 7.68 23.98 -17.27
N THR A 564 7.46 25.18 -16.75
CA THR A 564 7.52 26.42 -17.54
C THR A 564 8.91 26.66 -18.11
N ASP A 565 9.95 26.47 -17.30
CA ASP A 565 11.35 26.63 -17.73
C ASP A 565 11.72 25.60 -18.81
N TYR A 566 11.25 24.34 -18.68
CA TYR A 566 11.39 23.34 -19.72
C TYR A 566 10.75 23.78 -21.04
N LEU A 567 9.51 24.29 -20.98
CA LEU A 567 8.80 24.78 -22.17
C LEU A 567 9.51 25.98 -22.80
N ARG A 568 10.03 26.91 -22.01
CA ARG A 568 10.82 28.07 -22.52
C ARG A 568 12.09 27.62 -23.20
N ARG A 569 12.79 26.64 -22.64
CA ARG A 569 14.07 26.14 -23.15
C ARG A 569 13.92 25.26 -24.39
N TYR A 570 12.89 24.42 -24.46
CA TYR A 570 12.76 23.41 -25.48
C TYR A 570 11.46 23.48 -26.29
N GLY A 571 10.50 24.30 -25.91
CA GLY A 571 9.17 24.34 -26.53
C GLY A 571 9.19 24.75 -28.01
N THR A 572 10.19 25.51 -28.46
CA THR A 572 10.38 25.89 -29.86
C THR A 572 10.74 24.71 -30.77
N ASN A 573 11.24 23.60 -30.21
CA ASN A 573 11.53 22.39 -30.96
C ASN A 573 10.26 21.64 -31.39
N TYR A 574 9.09 22.00 -30.81
CA TYR A 574 7.83 21.32 -31.07
C TYR A 574 6.87 22.22 -31.83
N LYS A 575 6.30 21.66 -32.91
CA LYS A 575 5.24 22.31 -33.67
C LYS A 575 3.92 22.30 -32.91
N PHE A 576 3.68 21.23 -32.14
CA PHE A 576 2.48 21.05 -31.35
C PHE A 576 2.82 20.64 -29.91
N ILE A 577 2.13 21.25 -28.94
CA ILE A 577 2.30 20.96 -27.52
C ILE A 577 0.93 20.65 -26.92
N ALA A 578 0.79 19.50 -26.28
CA ALA A 578 -0.39 19.11 -25.52
C ALA A 578 -0.01 18.62 -24.13
N ALA A 579 -0.82 18.93 -23.15
CA ALA A 579 -0.77 18.33 -21.82
C ALA A 579 -2.04 17.51 -21.62
N TYR A 580 -1.90 16.19 -21.48
CA TYR A 580 -3.02 15.29 -21.20
C TYR A 580 -3.00 14.91 -19.72
N VAL A 581 -3.83 15.59 -18.93
CA VAL A 581 -3.78 15.54 -17.47
C VAL A 581 -5.19 15.64 -16.88
N THR A 582 -5.60 14.67 -16.07
CA THR A 582 -6.94 14.67 -15.45
C THR A 582 -6.91 14.97 -13.95
N GLY A 583 -5.87 14.57 -13.21
CA GLY A 583 -5.75 14.81 -11.77
C GLY A 583 -5.57 16.28 -11.41
N ARG A 584 -6.33 16.77 -10.41
CA ARG A 584 -6.45 18.20 -10.03
C ARG A 584 -5.10 18.90 -9.87
N ALA A 585 -4.17 18.33 -9.09
CA ALA A 585 -2.87 18.97 -8.84
C ALA A 585 -2.03 19.13 -10.12
N TYR A 586 -1.90 18.07 -10.90
CA TYR A 586 -1.16 18.08 -12.16
C TYR A 586 -1.82 18.96 -13.23
N ARG A 587 -3.15 19.05 -13.19
CA ARG A 587 -3.91 19.92 -14.08
C ARG A 587 -3.66 21.39 -13.79
N ILE A 588 -3.54 21.77 -12.50
CA ILE A 588 -3.14 23.11 -12.07
C ILE A 588 -1.75 23.44 -12.62
N VAL A 589 -0.78 22.54 -12.45
CA VAL A 589 0.59 22.70 -12.97
C VAL A 589 0.59 22.91 -14.48
N ALA A 590 -0.01 21.98 -15.23
CA ALA A 590 -0.03 22.01 -16.68
C ALA A 590 -0.71 23.30 -17.21
N LYS A 591 -1.87 23.65 -16.65
CA LYS A 591 -2.60 24.88 -17.04
C LYS A 591 -1.78 26.14 -16.84
N ARG A 592 -1.13 26.27 -15.66
CA ARG A 592 -0.30 27.43 -15.34
C ARG A 592 0.96 27.50 -16.22
N ALA A 593 1.63 26.35 -16.43
CA ALA A 593 2.84 26.29 -17.25
C ALA A 593 2.55 26.61 -18.73
N LEU A 594 1.51 26.05 -19.32
CA LEU A 594 1.09 26.34 -20.70
C LEU A 594 0.68 27.82 -20.86
N LYS A 595 -0.05 28.37 -19.88
CA LYS A 595 -0.40 29.79 -19.87
C LYS A 595 0.83 30.70 -19.80
N ALA A 596 1.80 30.36 -18.94
CA ALA A 596 3.04 31.15 -18.79
C ALA A 596 3.98 31.04 -20.01
N TYR A 597 3.90 29.92 -20.74
CA TYR A 597 4.61 29.74 -22.01
C TYR A 597 3.90 30.41 -23.19
N GLY A 598 2.58 30.59 -23.10
CA GLY A 598 1.77 31.26 -24.14
C GLY A 598 1.30 30.35 -25.29
N LYS A 599 1.61 29.02 -25.25
CA LYS A 599 1.24 28.08 -26.30
C LYS A 599 0.99 26.68 -25.70
N GLY A 600 0.06 25.93 -26.29
CA GLY A 600 -0.22 24.52 -25.95
C GLY A 600 -1.67 24.27 -25.58
N LEU A 601 -2.08 23.01 -25.63
CA LEU A 601 -3.45 22.56 -25.40
C LEU A 601 -3.52 21.72 -24.12
N LEU A 602 -4.46 22.03 -23.24
CA LEU A 602 -4.74 21.24 -22.04
C LEU A 602 -5.90 20.29 -22.30
N LEU A 603 -5.63 18.99 -22.20
CA LEU A 603 -6.57 17.90 -22.45
C LEU A 603 -6.75 16.99 -21.23
N PRO A 604 -7.92 16.37 -21.05
CA PRO A 604 -9.17 16.73 -21.73
C PRO A 604 -9.60 18.16 -21.37
N SER A 605 -10.35 18.79 -22.25
CA SER A 605 -10.81 20.20 -22.07
C SER A 605 -11.69 20.33 -20.84
N ASP A 606 -12.64 19.41 -20.66
CA ASP A 606 -13.59 19.40 -19.55
C ASP A 606 -13.77 17.98 -18.96
N PRO A 607 -12.86 17.51 -18.09
CA PRO A 607 -13.03 16.23 -17.40
C PRO A 607 -14.19 16.30 -16.40
N LYS A 608 -15.08 15.30 -16.39
CA LYS A 608 -16.24 15.24 -15.49
C LYS A 608 -15.84 15.30 -14.01
N GLU A 609 -14.73 14.62 -13.67
CA GLU A 609 -14.10 14.65 -12.36
C GLU A 609 -12.60 14.93 -12.53
N GLN A 610 -12.03 15.78 -11.69
CA GLN A 610 -10.59 16.03 -11.75
C GLN A 610 -9.80 14.98 -10.94
N THR A 611 -9.95 13.72 -11.34
CA THR A 611 -9.32 12.57 -10.68
C THR A 611 -8.50 11.73 -11.67
N SER A 612 -7.62 10.89 -11.13
CA SER A 612 -6.85 9.93 -11.94
C SER A 612 -7.72 8.84 -12.61
N LYS A 613 -8.97 8.64 -12.14
CA LYS A 613 -9.91 7.68 -12.74
C LYS A 613 -10.35 8.10 -14.14
N GLU A 614 -10.37 9.39 -14.40
CA GLU A 614 -10.72 9.97 -15.69
C GLU A 614 -9.64 9.77 -16.78
N PHE A 615 -8.41 9.40 -16.39
CA PHE A 615 -7.25 9.37 -17.29
C PHE A 615 -7.40 8.39 -18.45
N LEU A 616 -8.01 7.24 -18.24
CA LEU A 616 -8.26 6.23 -19.29
C LEU A 616 -9.74 6.17 -19.72
N ARG A 617 -10.51 7.20 -19.44
CA ARG A 617 -11.88 7.28 -19.90
C ARG A 617 -11.93 7.44 -21.40
N TYR A 618 -12.81 6.70 -22.07
CA TYR A 618 -12.87 6.62 -23.51
C TYR A 618 -13.02 7.98 -24.19
N GLU A 619 -13.93 8.83 -23.67
CA GLU A 619 -14.19 10.16 -24.20
C GLU A 619 -12.94 11.05 -24.13
N ASN A 620 -12.24 11.00 -23.01
CA ASN A 620 -11.03 11.80 -22.78
C ASN A 620 -9.86 11.35 -23.71
N VAL A 621 -9.70 10.03 -23.84
CA VAL A 621 -8.67 9.47 -24.75
C VAL A 621 -8.99 9.78 -26.21
N ARG A 622 -10.27 9.73 -26.59
CA ARG A 622 -10.72 10.11 -27.94
C ARG A 622 -10.47 11.59 -28.23
N GLU A 623 -10.71 12.48 -27.28
CA GLU A 623 -10.40 13.90 -27.42
C GLU A 623 -8.89 14.13 -27.66
N LEU A 624 -8.02 13.42 -26.91
CA LEU A 624 -6.58 13.42 -27.15
C LEU A 624 -6.23 12.98 -28.57
N GLN A 625 -6.80 11.84 -29.02
CA GLN A 625 -6.58 11.33 -30.38
C GLN A 625 -6.99 12.34 -31.45
N GLN A 626 -8.16 12.94 -31.31
CA GLN A 626 -8.67 13.95 -32.24
C GLN A 626 -7.78 15.19 -32.30
N ALA A 627 -7.31 15.66 -31.13
CA ALA A 627 -6.42 16.82 -31.07
C ALA A 627 -5.06 16.57 -31.74
N LEU A 628 -4.55 15.34 -31.70
CA LEU A 628 -3.28 14.97 -32.30
C LEU A 628 -3.38 14.56 -33.77
N LEU A 629 -4.56 14.16 -34.26
CA LEU A 629 -4.76 13.76 -35.65
C LEU A 629 -4.52 14.92 -36.65
N SER A 630 -4.91 16.15 -36.31
CA SER A 630 -4.75 17.31 -37.20
C SER A 630 -3.28 17.64 -37.48
N PRO A 631 -2.40 17.82 -36.46
CA PRO A 631 -0.96 18.03 -36.69
C PRO A 631 -0.27 16.84 -37.39
N ILE A 632 -0.71 15.62 -37.10
CA ILE A 632 -0.19 14.39 -37.72
C ILE A 632 -0.54 14.34 -39.21
N ALA A 633 -1.79 14.65 -39.53
CA ALA A 633 -2.28 14.64 -40.91
C ALA A 633 -1.67 15.75 -41.79
N GLN A 634 -1.39 16.92 -41.23
CA GLN A 634 -0.75 18.02 -41.96
C GLN A 634 0.65 17.65 -42.43
N LYS A 635 1.43 16.94 -41.63
CA LYS A 635 2.78 16.53 -42.02
C LYS A 635 2.78 15.41 -43.07
N HIS A 636 1.91 14.44 -42.94
CA HIS A 636 1.78 13.40 -43.96
C HIS A 636 1.45 13.97 -45.33
N ARG A 637 0.66 15.06 -45.41
CA ARG A 637 0.41 15.78 -46.69
C ARG A 637 1.65 16.51 -47.17
N GLN A 638 2.44 17.12 -46.28
CA GLN A 638 3.68 17.81 -46.67
C GLN A 638 4.77 16.81 -47.12
N ASP A 639 4.93 15.67 -46.42
CA ASP A 639 5.89 14.63 -46.80
C ASP A 639 5.49 13.93 -48.12
N ALA A 640 4.18 13.70 -48.34
CA ALA A 640 3.67 13.18 -49.63
C ALA A 640 3.83 14.19 -50.79
N GLN A 641 3.67 15.50 -50.54
CA GLN A 641 3.92 16.52 -51.53
C GLN A 641 5.40 16.68 -51.89
N LEU A 642 6.28 16.56 -50.87
CA LEU A 642 7.74 16.55 -51.07
C LEU A 642 8.19 15.29 -51.88
N ALA A 643 7.62 14.13 -51.58
CA ALA A 643 7.94 12.89 -52.27
C ALA A 643 7.40 12.87 -53.74
N LEU A 644 6.36 13.65 -54.05
CA LEU A 644 5.84 13.83 -55.41
C LEU A 644 6.57 14.95 -56.19
N SER A 645 7.38 15.76 -55.50
CA SER A 645 8.18 16.83 -56.11
C SER A 645 9.67 16.47 -56.28
N MET A 646 10.09 15.31 -55.80
CA MET A 646 11.34 14.64 -56.09
C MET A 646 11.14 13.56 -57.19
#